data_c6e3ce62171d43a66a89699560905b67
#
_entry.id   c6e3ce62171d43a66a89699560905b67
#
_cell.length_a   1.000
_cell.length_b   1.000
_cell.length_c   1.000
_cell.angle_alpha   90.00
_cell.angle_beta   90.00
_cell.angle_gamma   90.00
#
_symmetry.space_group_name_H-M   'P 1'
#
loop_
_entity.id
_entity.type
_entity.pdbx_description
1 polymer ?
#
loop_
_entity_poly.entity_id
_entity_poly.type
_entity_poly.pdbx_seq_one_letter_code
_entity_poly.pdbx_strand_id
1 'polypeptide(L)'
;MNSRRFPARSVPNRFPRRPLAVTRSTLLLGAFLWPVGHSLAQSISEDETTVTYEASYFTQYGPVNAGDMVDRIPGVGNTTGGGPPTGGGGFRGGGGGGGGRGFGSGSGGIEILINGKRTAGKNNQTSAVLGRINADQVNYIQLIRGTSGELDVRGSGQVVNVVLFEELDNSATTWELNSDYYKDGHTQPGGNVSYTDRIGDFEMVLSAAAEPRYQHQETIERSILGDFSPNDFITEDRIREQTTYELSANLSYDLSSNSSARLNGLWSQNNDPTNVFRTITDLTVTPNLLKIEREDIPGEQDNWEIGGDYEQFFGNGSRFKVLFVFNQDNRDTVRERFKLLTPTTEQKDIYLRNTSTTEENIIRGSYTFDIGDSMDLEMGVERAVTTLDSSLALGLPSSTGTPSASVGGLVPVSLSNANSVVEETRYEPFAIHNWTINPRMTLESTLLYEYSEIAQSGDVNKKRDFDFIKPKVDLRFDMTPTIQLRGTIEKIVRQLSFADFVASTDSQDDDSETLFGNENLRQEWLWAYTFSGQYRLPDDIGVIDTRLFYHEHFDRIERIDVSPSEDNLQSANGNIGDGWMTGLSVNASVRGTWFNMPNLLVTSNWSVADSEITDPFLGIKRRFANFGRGRWTLSFRHDIPQWNLNWGGSWSNRFDHNEYFYDIDDYTYSLGEPNVSVFAQYITDGGISFRFDARDVTNNLQCRERRRFVGRISANILEEIEDRCWIRGTVMSLKVSSSF
;
A
#
# COMPACT_ATOMS: atom_id res chain seq x y z
N MET A 1 31.71 12.09 -21.10
CA MET A 1 32.46 10.84 -20.96
C MET A 1 33.37 10.94 -19.73
N ASN A 2 32.81 10.72 -18.55
CA ASN A 2 33.57 10.54 -17.32
C ASN A 2 33.14 9.23 -16.72
N SER A 3 33.88 8.17 -16.98
CA SER A 3 33.70 6.85 -16.40
C SER A 3 33.91 6.92 -14.89
N ARG A 4 32.83 7.03 -14.12
CA ARG A 4 32.89 6.86 -12.68
C ARG A 4 32.99 5.36 -12.39
N ARG A 5 34.12 4.94 -11.86
CA ARG A 5 34.36 3.60 -11.36
C ARG A 5 33.54 3.41 -10.10
N PHE A 6 32.60 2.47 -10.12
CA PHE A 6 32.04 1.91 -8.89
C PHE A 6 33.17 1.29 -8.08
N PRO A 7 33.22 1.48 -6.76
CA PRO A 7 34.23 0.81 -5.96
C PRO A 7 33.99 -0.71 -6.03
N ALA A 8 34.95 -1.44 -6.55
CA ALA A 8 34.94 -2.89 -6.50
C ALA A 8 35.01 -3.33 -5.03
N ARG A 9 33.88 -3.56 -4.39
CA ARG A 9 33.83 -4.31 -3.14
C ARG A 9 34.02 -5.78 -3.48
N SER A 10 35.13 -6.33 -3.04
CA SER A 10 35.38 -7.76 -3.05
C SER A 10 34.28 -8.46 -2.24
N VAL A 11 33.48 -9.23 -2.93
CA VAL A 11 32.52 -10.18 -2.30
C VAL A 11 33.36 -11.18 -1.51
N PRO A 12 33.17 -11.35 -0.19
CA PRO A 12 33.88 -12.37 0.55
C PRO A 12 33.32 -13.74 0.19
N ASN A 13 34.11 -14.50 -0.55
CA ASN A 13 33.89 -15.93 -0.82
C ASN A 13 34.07 -16.70 0.49
N ARG A 14 33.04 -16.81 1.34
CA ARG A 14 32.99 -17.77 2.45
C ARG A 14 31.55 -18.00 2.90
N PHE A 15 30.93 -19.05 2.41
CA PHE A 15 29.82 -19.67 3.09
C PHE A 15 30.35 -20.73 4.07
N PRO A 16 30.18 -20.59 5.38
CA PRO A 16 30.31 -21.70 6.30
C PRO A 16 28.96 -22.39 6.41
N ARG A 17 28.86 -23.61 5.88
CA ARG A 17 27.84 -24.57 6.28
C ARG A 17 28.08 -24.92 7.75
N ARG A 18 27.22 -24.44 8.65
CA ARG A 18 27.08 -24.99 10.00
C ARG A 18 25.63 -25.40 10.22
N PRO A 19 25.36 -26.60 10.72
CA PRO A 19 24.04 -27.01 11.13
C PRO A 19 23.65 -26.23 12.40
N LEU A 20 22.51 -25.56 12.38
CA LEU A 20 21.93 -24.88 13.54
C LEU A 20 21.39 -25.98 14.49
N ALA A 21 22.09 -26.17 15.58
CA ALA A 21 21.55 -26.84 16.74
C ALA A 21 20.49 -25.95 17.38
N VAL A 22 19.28 -26.45 17.46
CA VAL A 22 18.15 -25.78 18.14
C VAL A 22 18.42 -25.81 19.65
N THR A 23 18.93 -24.71 20.17
CA THR A 23 18.95 -24.48 21.63
C THR A 23 17.65 -23.79 22.02
N ARG A 24 16.84 -24.47 22.82
CA ARG A 24 15.68 -23.89 23.49
C ARG A 24 16.14 -22.77 24.43
N SER A 25 15.98 -21.54 24.06
CA SER A 25 16.16 -20.39 24.96
C SER A 25 14.81 -20.02 25.54
N THR A 26 14.65 -20.30 26.82
CA THR A 26 13.53 -19.86 27.65
C THR A 26 13.65 -18.35 27.84
N LEU A 27 12.78 -17.57 27.23
CA LEU A 27 12.67 -16.13 27.46
C LEU A 27 11.94 -15.90 28.76
N LEU A 28 12.69 -15.50 29.80
CA LEU A 28 12.17 -14.94 31.04
C LEU A 28 11.71 -13.50 30.78
N LEU A 29 10.38 -13.28 30.76
CA LEU A 29 9.80 -11.96 30.89
C LEU A 29 10.00 -11.44 32.32
N GLY A 30 11.00 -10.61 32.52
CA GLY A 30 11.18 -9.85 33.75
C GLY A 30 10.19 -8.69 33.84
N ALA A 31 9.21 -8.79 34.74
CA ALA A 31 8.32 -7.69 35.06
C ALA A 31 9.07 -6.63 35.87
N PHE A 32 9.29 -5.46 35.29
CA PHE A 32 9.74 -4.27 36.05
C PHE A 32 8.54 -3.57 36.69
N LEU A 33 8.35 -3.76 38.00
CA LEU A 33 7.48 -2.95 38.83
C LEU A 33 8.31 -1.79 39.40
N TRP A 34 7.99 -0.56 39.02
CA TRP A 34 8.47 0.64 39.68
C TRP A 34 7.32 1.42 40.30
N PRO A 35 7.53 2.09 41.46
CA PRO A 35 6.46 2.73 42.22
C PRO A 35 6.02 4.06 41.59
N VAL A 36 4.71 4.24 41.48
CA VAL A 36 4.04 5.42 40.92
C VAL A 36 3.99 6.51 42.00
N GLY A 37 4.62 7.64 41.69
CA GLY A 37 4.40 8.89 42.42
C GLY A 37 3.20 9.63 41.81
N HIS A 38 2.27 10.06 42.67
CA HIS A 38 1.07 10.79 42.26
C HIS A 38 1.40 12.23 41.89
N SER A 39 1.04 12.63 40.67
CA SER A 39 0.90 14.04 40.29
C SER A 39 -0.44 14.27 39.57
N LEU A 40 -0.99 15.43 39.80
CA LEU A 40 -2.37 15.84 39.57
C LEU A 40 -2.75 15.76 38.07
N ALA A 41 -3.80 15.01 37.79
CA ALA A 41 -4.38 14.82 36.48
C ALA A 41 -5.19 16.05 36.06
N GLN A 42 -4.99 16.49 34.82
CA GLN A 42 -5.91 17.32 34.08
C GLN A 42 -7.20 16.52 33.77
N SER A 43 -8.34 17.17 33.83
CA SER A 43 -9.66 16.53 33.70
C SER A 43 -9.81 15.79 32.38
N ILE A 44 -9.82 14.47 32.45
CA ILE A 44 -10.23 13.58 31.34
C ILE A 44 -11.76 13.54 31.36
N SER A 45 -12.38 13.79 30.20
CA SER A 45 -13.82 13.66 30.00
C SER A 45 -14.29 12.22 30.27
N GLU A 46 -15.56 12.05 30.63
CA GLU A 46 -16.16 10.80 31.15
C GLU A 46 -16.08 9.56 30.23
N ASP A 47 -15.52 9.64 29.03
CA ASP A 47 -15.29 8.48 28.16
C ASP A 47 -13.79 8.10 28.15
N GLU A 48 -13.42 7.10 28.95
CA GLU A 48 -12.04 6.59 29.09
C GLU A 48 -11.44 6.05 27.76
N THR A 49 -12.23 5.99 26.68
CA THR A 49 -11.85 5.41 25.38
C THR A 49 -11.39 6.43 24.36
N THR A 50 -11.71 7.71 24.57
CA THR A 50 -11.40 8.80 23.65
C THR A 50 -10.44 9.79 24.29
N VAL A 51 -9.38 10.15 23.56
CA VAL A 51 -8.45 11.22 23.96
C VAL A 51 -8.66 12.39 23.04
N THR A 52 -9.04 13.54 23.61
CA THR A 52 -9.27 14.77 22.86
C THR A 52 -8.06 15.69 22.97
N TYR A 53 -7.57 16.15 21.82
CA TYR A 53 -6.52 17.15 21.67
C TYR A 53 -7.14 18.43 21.15
N GLU A 54 -7.29 19.43 22.00
CA GLU A 54 -7.80 20.75 21.61
C GLU A 54 -6.86 21.45 20.62
N ALA A 55 -7.38 22.34 19.76
CA ALA A 55 -6.56 23.12 18.82
C ALA A 55 -5.40 23.84 19.50
N SER A 56 -5.61 24.33 20.75
CA SER A 56 -4.60 25.00 21.58
C SER A 56 -3.36 24.13 21.87
N TYR A 57 -3.51 22.82 21.94
CA TYR A 57 -2.39 21.87 22.11
C TYR A 57 -1.38 22.00 20.96
N PHE A 58 -1.85 22.26 19.76
CA PHE A 58 -1.04 22.30 18.55
C PHE A 58 -0.45 23.68 18.24
N THR A 59 -1.00 24.76 18.81
CA THR A 59 -0.59 26.14 18.54
C THR A 59 0.92 26.35 18.70
N GLN A 60 1.54 25.73 19.70
CA GLN A 60 2.98 25.80 19.95
C GLN A 60 3.84 25.25 18.81
N TYR A 61 3.26 24.41 17.94
CA TYR A 61 3.96 23.76 16.83
C TYR A 61 3.74 24.47 15.50
N GLY A 62 2.86 25.47 15.43
CA GLY A 62 2.52 26.22 14.22
C GLY A 62 2.07 25.32 13.07
N PRO A 63 1.06 24.46 13.23
CA PRO A 63 0.59 23.60 12.14
C PRO A 63 -0.01 24.43 11.03
N VAL A 64 0.16 24.04 9.76
CA VAL A 64 -0.45 24.68 8.59
C VAL A 64 -1.78 24.02 8.23
N ASN A 65 -1.86 22.70 8.41
CA ASN A 65 -3.05 21.92 8.07
C ASN A 65 -3.36 20.85 9.14
N ALA A 66 -4.52 20.22 9.02
CA ALA A 66 -4.96 19.18 9.94
C ALA A 66 -4.00 17.96 9.98
N GLY A 67 -3.35 17.65 8.87
CA GLY A 67 -2.35 16.61 8.80
C GLY A 67 -1.13 16.90 9.66
N ASP A 68 -0.66 18.13 9.65
CA ASP A 68 0.41 18.58 10.55
C ASP A 68 0.05 18.41 12.03
N MET A 69 -1.22 18.58 12.39
CA MET A 69 -1.71 18.38 13.76
C MET A 69 -1.72 16.89 14.10
N VAL A 70 -2.27 16.05 13.24
CA VAL A 70 -2.35 14.59 13.41
C VAL A 70 -0.97 13.97 13.56
N ASP A 71 0.02 14.41 12.81
CA ASP A 71 1.41 13.93 12.89
C ASP A 71 2.09 14.19 14.24
N ARG A 72 1.55 15.07 15.07
CA ARG A 72 2.08 15.41 16.40
C ARG A 72 1.45 14.62 17.53
N ILE A 73 0.44 13.81 17.23
CA ILE A 73 -0.24 12.97 18.20
C ILE A 73 0.54 11.67 18.39
N PRO A 74 0.98 11.36 19.62
CA PRO A 74 1.66 10.10 19.88
C PRO A 74 0.80 8.88 19.53
N GLY A 75 1.38 7.91 18.83
CA GLY A 75 0.72 6.68 18.43
C GLY A 75 -0.04 6.75 17.10
N VAL A 76 -0.18 7.92 16.50
CA VAL A 76 -0.87 8.06 15.19
C VAL A 76 0.09 7.81 14.02
N GLY A 77 1.36 8.03 14.18
CA GLY A 77 2.38 7.84 13.14
C GLY A 77 2.32 8.92 12.05
N ASN A 78 3.32 8.97 11.18
CA ASN A 78 3.37 9.91 10.06
C ASN A 78 2.31 9.54 9.00
N THR A 79 1.12 10.04 9.13
CA THR A 79 0.00 9.79 8.21
C THR A 79 -0.03 10.73 7.01
N THR A 80 0.60 11.91 7.11
CA THR A 80 0.45 12.99 6.13
C THR A 80 1.74 13.65 5.68
N GLY A 81 2.82 13.52 6.42
CA GLY A 81 4.09 14.12 6.01
C GLY A 81 4.81 13.31 4.94
N GLY A 82 5.25 13.93 3.85
CA GLY A 82 6.00 13.33 2.73
C GLY A 82 7.29 12.57 3.08
N GLY A 83 7.25 11.78 4.15
CA GLY A 83 8.14 10.64 4.31
C GLY A 83 7.77 9.59 3.26
N PRO A 84 8.69 8.72 2.84
CA PRO A 84 8.32 7.58 2.04
C PRO A 84 7.14 6.90 2.75
N PRO A 85 6.10 6.45 2.04
CA PRO A 85 4.98 5.80 2.66
C PRO A 85 5.57 4.73 3.58
N THR A 86 5.57 5.02 4.87
CA THR A 86 5.82 4.01 5.87
C THR A 86 4.60 3.13 5.74
N GLY A 87 4.68 2.26 4.73
CA GLY A 87 3.64 1.29 4.53
C GLY A 87 3.44 0.61 5.86
N GLY A 88 2.41 0.98 6.59
CA GLY A 88 1.68 0.12 7.46
C GLY A 88 1.13 -1.02 6.60
N GLY A 89 2.00 -1.55 5.75
CA GLY A 89 1.78 -2.77 5.05
C GLY A 89 1.83 -3.86 6.09
N GLY A 90 0.67 -4.24 6.58
CA GLY A 90 0.52 -5.61 7.00
C GLY A 90 1.16 -6.43 5.88
N PHE A 91 1.93 -7.45 6.22
CA PHE A 91 2.64 -8.33 5.30
C PHE A 91 1.76 -8.60 4.07
N ARG A 92 1.96 -7.82 3.00
CA ARG A 92 1.42 -8.15 1.69
C ARG A 92 2.32 -9.24 1.15
N GLY A 93 1.87 -10.47 1.26
CA GLY A 93 2.35 -11.51 0.39
C GLY A 93 2.20 -11.02 -1.05
N GLY A 94 3.30 -11.05 -1.81
CA GLY A 94 3.34 -10.59 -3.17
C GLY A 94 2.24 -11.23 -4.01
N GLY A 95 1.60 -10.42 -4.79
CA GLY A 95 0.54 -10.80 -5.72
C GLY A 95 -0.34 -9.60 -5.97
N GLY A 96 -0.29 -9.10 -7.17
CA GLY A 96 -0.99 -7.98 -7.82
C GLY A 96 -2.11 -7.28 -7.08
N GLY A 97 -2.09 -5.98 -7.16
CA GLY A 97 -3.05 -4.98 -6.73
C GLY A 97 -4.51 -5.36 -6.48
N GLY A 98 -4.77 -6.14 -5.44
CA GLY A 98 -6.11 -6.34 -4.93
C GLY A 98 -6.39 -5.35 -3.80
N GLY A 99 -6.73 -4.12 -4.11
CA GLY A 99 -7.47 -3.28 -3.19
C GLY A 99 -8.75 -4.04 -2.84
N GLY A 100 -9.02 -4.22 -1.53
CA GLY A 100 -10.22 -4.93 -1.10
C GLY A 100 -11.44 -4.31 -1.75
N ARG A 101 -12.17 -5.10 -2.54
CA ARG A 101 -13.41 -4.70 -3.19
C ARG A 101 -14.48 -4.69 -2.11
N GLY A 102 -15.18 -3.57 -1.93
CA GLY A 102 -16.20 -3.42 -0.89
C GLY A 102 -15.79 -2.49 0.25
N PHE A 103 -16.80 -1.96 0.93
CA PHE A 103 -16.61 -1.14 2.12
C PHE A 103 -16.47 -2.04 3.35
N GLY A 104 -15.32 -2.04 3.98
CA GLY A 104 -15.14 -2.68 5.28
C GLY A 104 -14.02 -3.68 5.43
N SER A 105 -13.28 -4.01 4.39
CA SER A 105 -12.03 -4.75 4.57
C SER A 105 -10.91 -3.79 5.00
N GLY A 106 -11.03 -3.22 6.20
CA GLY A 106 -10.01 -2.36 6.78
C GLY A 106 -8.70 -3.14 6.92
N SER A 107 -7.73 -2.83 6.06
CA SER A 107 -6.33 -3.06 6.42
C SER A 107 -6.12 -2.37 7.76
N GLY A 108 -5.62 -3.06 8.80
CA GLY A 108 -5.50 -2.57 10.18
C GLY A 108 -4.62 -1.32 10.37
N GLY A 109 -4.88 -0.27 9.62
CA GLY A 109 -4.33 1.07 9.70
C GLY A 109 -5.22 1.99 10.55
N ILE A 110 -4.70 3.16 10.87
CA ILE A 110 -5.45 4.22 11.53
C ILE A 110 -6.53 4.70 10.58
N GLU A 111 -7.77 4.68 11.04
CA GLU A 111 -8.88 5.23 10.31
C GLU A 111 -9.03 6.71 10.64
N ILE A 112 -9.32 7.52 9.63
CA ILE A 112 -9.49 8.97 9.78
C ILE A 112 -10.92 9.34 9.44
N LEU A 113 -11.55 10.09 10.35
CA LEU A 113 -12.87 10.68 10.17
C LEU A 113 -12.74 12.21 10.16
N ILE A 114 -13.65 12.84 9.45
CA ILE A 114 -13.84 14.30 9.50
C ILE A 114 -15.27 14.54 9.99
N ASN A 115 -15.42 15.31 11.08
CA ASN A 115 -16.71 15.53 11.75
C ASN A 115 -17.46 14.21 12.05
N GLY A 116 -16.73 13.17 12.50
CA GLY A 116 -17.29 11.87 12.83
C GLY A 116 -17.65 10.96 11.65
N LYS A 117 -17.32 11.36 10.43
CA LYS A 117 -17.79 10.71 9.20
C LYS A 117 -16.62 10.25 8.32
N ARG A 118 -16.75 9.07 7.71
CA ARG A 118 -15.84 8.57 6.67
C ARG A 118 -16.10 9.26 5.34
N THR A 119 -15.05 9.45 4.55
CA THR A 119 -15.20 9.79 3.13
C THR A 119 -15.67 8.55 2.36
N ALA A 120 -16.78 8.66 1.64
CA ALA A 120 -17.27 7.59 0.78
C ALA A 120 -16.48 7.60 -0.54
N GLY A 121 -15.37 6.85 -0.58
CA GLY A 121 -14.50 6.75 -1.75
C GLY A 121 -13.42 5.71 -1.52
N LYS A 122 -12.87 5.14 -2.60
CA LYS A 122 -11.75 4.21 -2.56
C LYS A 122 -10.41 4.90 -2.87
N ASN A 123 -10.44 5.80 -3.83
CA ASN A 123 -9.27 6.53 -4.32
C ASN A 123 -9.17 7.91 -3.65
N ASN A 124 -10.29 8.52 -3.28
CA ASN A 124 -10.32 9.76 -2.50
C ASN A 124 -10.04 9.48 -1.01
N GLN A 125 -8.78 9.22 -0.69
CA GLN A 125 -8.37 8.82 0.65
C GLN A 125 -8.42 10.00 1.64
N THR A 126 -8.98 9.78 2.82
CA THR A 126 -9.12 10.80 3.88
C THR A 126 -7.77 11.38 4.33
N SER A 127 -6.66 10.61 4.24
CA SER A 127 -5.31 11.12 4.54
C SER A 127 -4.88 12.27 3.61
N ALA A 128 -5.27 12.22 2.34
CA ALA A 128 -5.02 13.32 1.40
C ALA A 128 -5.90 14.54 1.73
N VAL A 129 -7.11 14.33 2.24
CA VAL A 129 -8.03 15.40 2.65
C VAL A 129 -7.47 16.17 3.85
N LEU A 130 -6.79 15.51 4.80
CA LEU A 130 -6.18 16.20 5.96
C LEU A 130 -5.16 17.28 5.58
N GLY A 131 -4.38 17.04 4.53
CA GLY A 131 -3.43 18.03 4.01
C GLY A 131 -4.12 19.26 3.39
N ARG A 132 -5.41 19.17 3.11
CA ARG A 132 -6.24 20.22 2.48
C ARG A 132 -7.07 21.03 3.47
N ILE A 133 -7.22 20.56 4.72
CA ILE A 133 -7.94 21.24 5.80
C ILE A 133 -6.96 22.15 6.53
N ASN A 134 -7.27 23.44 6.60
CA ASN A 134 -6.47 24.41 7.37
C ASN A 134 -6.48 24.05 8.86
N ALA A 135 -5.33 24.18 9.53
CA ALA A 135 -5.21 23.95 10.96
C ALA A 135 -6.15 24.86 11.78
N ASP A 136 -6.38 26.10 11.34
CA ASP A 136 -7.28 27.06 12.01
C ASP A 136 -8.76 26.68 11.91
N GLN A 137 -9.12 25.76 11.02
CA GLN A 137 -10.48 25.23 10.90
C GLN A 137 -10.74 24.07 11.86
N VAL A 138 -9.69 23.49 12.48
CA VAL A 138 -9.79 22.36 13.39
C VAL A 138 -10.10 22.84 14.79
N ASN A 139 -11.24 22.43 15.32
CA ASN A 139 -11.64 22.69 16.71
C ASN A 139 -10.87 21.78 17.68
N TYR A 140 -10.89 20.48 17.42
CA TYR A 140 -10.14 19.50 18.19
C TYR A 140 -9.94 18.21 17.36
N ILE A 141 -9.01 17.38 17.81
CA ILE A 141 -8.78 16.05 17.25
C ILE A 141 -9.04 15.01 18.33
N GLN A 142 -9.87 14.03 18.03
CA GLN A 142 -10.14 12.89 18.89
C GLN A 142 -9.37 11.66 18.42
N LEU A 143 -8.68 11.04 19.35
CA LEU A 143 -8.09 9.72 19.18
C LEU A 143 -9.00 8.70 19.87
N ILE A 144 -9.76 7.95 19.07
CA ILE A 144 -10.76 7.01 19.53
C ILE A 144 -10.17 5.60 19.48
N ARG A 145 -10.26 4.89 20.61
CA ARG A 145 -9.72 3.55 20.78
C ARG A 145 -10.86 2.56 20.93
N GLY A 146 -11.44 2.14 19.85
CA GLY A 146 -12.53 1.17 19.83
C GLY A 146 -13.77 1.66 19.13
N THR A 147 -14.86 0.89 19.22
CA THR A 147 -16.15 1.25 18.63
C THR A 147 -16.78 2.37 19.45
N SER A 148 -17.19 3.44 18.77
CA SER A 148 -18.09 4.44 19.32
C SER A 148 -19.44 4.30 18.60
N GLY A 149 -20.49 4.01 19.32
CA GLY A 149 -21.83 3.85 18.74
C GLY A 149 -22.37 5.10 18.04
N GLU A 150 -21.85 6.27 18.41
CA GLU A 150 -22.23 7.56 17.81
C GLU A 150 -21.48 7.85 16.50
N LEU A 151 -20.29 7.28 16.32
CA LEU A 151 -19.48 7.49 15.13
C LEU A 151 -19.54 6.26 14.24
N ASP A 152 -19.36 6.44 12.94
CA ASP A 152 -19.30 5.35 11.95
C ASP A 152 -17.97 4.58 12.05
N VAL A 153 -17.60 4.24 13.29
CA VAL A 153 -16.33 3.59 13.64
C VAL A 153 -16.59 2.14 13.96
N ARG A 154 -16.09 1.26 13.11
CA ARG A 154 -16.23 -0.18 13.29
C ARG A 154 -14.92 -0.86 13.00
N GLY A 155 -14.60 -1.78 13.86
CA GLY A 155 -13.44 -2.60 13.67
C GLY A 155 -12.28 -2.32 14.62
N SER A 156 -11.15 -2.93 14.31
CA SER A 156 -10.01 -3.12 15.21
C SER A 156 -8.96 -2.01 15.20
N GLY A 157 -9.18 -0.91 14.47
CA GLY A 157 -8.21 0.17 14.34
C GLY A 157 -8.33 1.26 15.39
N GLN A 158 -7.28 2.05 15.54
CA GLN A 158 -7.38 3.39 16.08
C GLN A 158 -8.10 4.28 15.09
N VAL A 159 -8.95 5.17 15.57
CA VAL A 159 -9.64 6.16 14.76
C VAL A 159 -9.21 7.55 15.18
N VAL A 160 -8.84 8.36 14.21
CA VAL A 160 -8.58 9.79 14.39
C VAL A 160 -9.76 10.55 13.81
N ASN A 161 -10.52 11.22 14.65
CA ASN A 161 -11.62 12.07 14.23
C ASN A 161 -11.18 13.54 14.30
N VAL A 162 -11.04 14.19 13.15
CA VAL A 162 -10.77 15.63 13.05
C VAL A 162 -12.10 16.35 13.05
N VAL A 163 -12.35 17.13 14.10
CA VAL A 163 -13.58 17.88 14.27
C VAL A 163 -13.31 19.35 13.94
N LEU A 164 -14.04 19.86 12.98
CA LEU A 164 -13.96 21.24 12.54
C LEU A 164 -14.89 22.12 13.38
N PHE A 165 -14.63 23.44 13.42
CA PHE A 165 -15.56 24.39 14.03
C PHE A 165 -16.91 24.34 13.31
N GLU A 166 -18.00 24.42 14.06
CA GLU A 166 -19.37 24.41 13.50
C GLU A 166 -19.65 25.69 12.69
N GLU A 167 -19.09 26.81 13.10
CA GLU A 167 -19.16 28.08 12.37
C GLU A 167 -17.76 28.37 11.82
N LEU A 168 -17.55 28.08 10.55
CA LEU A 168 -16.39 28.58 9.81
C LEU A 168 -16.74 30.02 9.40
N ASP A 169 -16.22 31.02 10.15
CA ASP A 169 -16.45 32.40 9.87
C ASP A 169 -15.83 32.89 8.52
N ASN A 170 -14.91 32.09 7.94
CA ASN A 170 -14.20 32.42 6.71
C ASN A 170 -13.90 31.15 5.88
N SER A 171 -13.98 31.27 4.56
CA SER A 171 -13.42 30.35 3.62
C SER A 171 -11.88 30.25 3.80
N ALA A 172 -11.31 29.11 3.53
CA ALA A 172 -9.86 28.93 3.56
C ALA A 172 -9.34 28.39 2.22
N THR A 173 -8.23 28.96 1.77
CA THR A 173 -7.48 28.47 0.61
C THR A 173 -6.12 28.00 1.09
N THR A 174 -5.80 26.73 0.83
CA THR A 174 -4.46 26.15 1.08
C THR A 174 -3.78 25.90 -0.25
N TRP A 175 -2.49 26.20 -0.36
CA TRP A 175 -1.71 25.92 -1.54
C TRP A 175 -0.33 25.39 -1.18
N GLU A 176 0.20 24.54 -2.02
CA GLU A 176 1.57 24.05 -1.96
C GLU A 176 2.21 24.11 -3.35
N LEU A 177 3.43 24.63 -3.41
CA LEU A 177 4.32 24.49 -4.56
C LEU A 177 5.48 23.63 -4.15
N ASN A 178 5.85 22.67 -4.97
CA ASN A 178 6.97 21.80 -4.72
C ASN A 178 7.90 21.70 -5.94
N SER A 179 9.13 21.33 -5.69
CA SER A 179 10.10 21.03 -6.74
C SER A 179 11.08 19.97 -6.24
N ASP A 180 11.14 18.86 -6.97
CA ASP A 180 12.07 17.77 -6.73
C ASP A 180 13.32 17.94 -7.62
N TYR A 181 14.49 17.80 -7.02
CA TYR A 181 15.79 17.81 -7.69
C TYR A 181 16.43 16.43 -7.57
N TYR A 182 16.86 15.87 -8.70
CA TYR A 182 17.38 14.51 -8.82
C TYR A 182 18.88 14.52 -9.08
N LYS A 183 19.54 13.39 -8.79
CA LYS A 183 21.00 13.21 -8.88
C LYS A 183 21.57 13.51 -10.27
N ASP A 184 20.82 13.26 -11.33
CA ASP A 184 21.20 13.52 -12.72
C ASP A 184 21.04 14.99 -13.15
N GLY A 185 20.51 15.83 -12.26
CA GLY A 185 20.27 17.26 -12.49
C GLY A 185 18.86 17.56 -12.99
N HIS A 186 17.99 16.56 -13.13
CA HIS A 186 16.59 16.77 -13.49
C HIS A 186 15.86 17.49 -12.38
N THR A 187 14.93 18.40 -12.73
CA THR A 187 14.12 19.16 -11.79
C THR A 187 12.64 19.04 -12.18
N GLN A 188 11.81 18.62 -11.25
CA GLN A 188 10.40 18.36 -11.48
C GLN A 188 9.55 19.26 -10.58
N PRO A 189 8.91 20.31 -11.13
CA PRO A 189 8.02 21.19 -10.37
C PRO A 189 6.60 20.64 -10.30
N GLY A 190 5.94 20.85 -9.17
CA GLY A 190 4.55 20.46 -8.95
C GLY A 190 3.87 21.37 -7.93
N GLY A 191 2.64 21.02 -7.59
CA GLY A 191 1.90 21.71 -6.56
C GLY A 191 0.43 21.37 -6.53
N ASN A 192 -0.23 21.89 -5.51
CA ASN A 192 -1.67 21.74 -5.32
C ASN A 192 -2.30 23.02 -4.75
N VAL A 193 -3.60 23.12 -4.92
CA VAL A 193 -4.45 24.16 -4.31
C VAL A 193 -5.73 23.50 -3.84
N SER A 194 -6.20 23.87 -2.66
CA SER A 194 -7.52 23.49 -2.16
C SER A 194 -8.27 24.68 -1.60
N TYR A 195 -9.58 24.64 -1.73
CA TYR A 195 -10.52 25.61 -1.21
C TYR A 195 -11.55 24.89 -0.33
N THR A 196 -11.67 25.34 0.91
CA THR A 196 -12.64 24.83 1.88
C THR A 196 -13.57 25.97 2.28
N ASP A 197 -14.88 25.71 2.26
CA ASP A 197 -15.88 26.70 2.65
C ASP A 197 -17.11 26.02 3.24
N ARG A 198 -17.82 26.76 4.10
CA ARG A 198 -19.11 26.35 4.64
C ARG A 198 -20.11 27.50 4.50
N ILE A 199 -21.17 27.27 3.75
CA ILE A 199 -22.24 28.22 3.48
C ILE A 199 -23.53 27.71 4.09
N GLY A 200 -23.82 28.12 5.33
CA GLY A 200 -24.93 27.55 6.10
C GLY A 200 -24.76 26.07 6.36
N ASP A 201 -25.72 25.26 5.90
CA ASP A 201 -25.70 23.79 6.05
C ASP A 201 -24.90 23.07 4.95
N PHE A 202 -24.28 23.81 4.03
CA PHE A 202 -23.48 23.27 2.93
C PHE A 202 -21.99 23.46 3.18
N GLU A 203 -21.25 22.35 3.21
CA GLU A 203 -19.79 22.32 3.35
C GLU A 203 -19.15 21.77 2.06
N MET A 204 -18.06 22.37 1.61
CA MET A 204 -17.34 21.92 0.44
C MET A 204 -15.82 21.98 0.62
N VAL A 205 -15.12 20.99 0.07
CA VAL A 205 -13.68 20.97 -0.12
C VAL A 205 -13.40 20.67 -1.59
N LEU A 206 -12.80 21.61 -2.29
CA LEU A 206 -12.43 21.49 -3.69
C LEU A 206 -10.91 21.47 -3.79
N SER A 207 -10.31 20.62 -4.62
CA SER A 207 -8.87 20.64 -4.83
C SER A 207 -8.46 20.33 -6.27
N ALA A 208 -7.31 20.89 -6.65
CA ALA A 208 -6.61 20.60 -7.88
C ALA A 208 -5.13 20.38 -7.58
N ALA A 209 -4.53 19.36 -8.17
CA ALA A 209 -3.13 19.01 -7.97
C ALA A 209 -2.45 18.64 -9.29
N ALA A 210 -1.15 18.95 -9.36
CA ALA A 210 -0.23 18.44 -10.36
C ALA A 210 0.97 17.83 -9.62
N GLU A 211 1.00 16.52 -9.53
CA GLU A 211 1.97 15.74 -8.75
C GLU A 211 2.98 15.08 -9.69
N PRO A 212 4.15 15.70 -9.89
CA PRO A 212 5.18 15.12 -10.74
C PRO A 212 5.95 14.03 -10.00
N ARG A 213 6.37 13.02 -10.75
CA ARG A 213 7.33 12.01 -10.31
C ARG A 213 8.35 11.76 -11.40
N TYR A 214 9.60 11.77 -11.02
CA TYR A 214 10.69 11.37 -11.89
C TYR A 214 11.47 10.25 -11.22
N GLN A 215 11.92 9.29 -12.00
CA GLN A 215 12.75 8.21 -11.52
C GLN A 215 13.80 7.87 -12.56
N HIS A 216 15.07 8.04 -12.20
CA HIS A 216 16.19 7.52 -12.96
C HIS A 216 16.80 6.34 -12.19
N GLN A 217 16.66 5.16 -12.74
CA GLN A 217 17.22 3.93 -12.18
C GLN A 217 18.43 3.52 -13.01
N GLU A 218 19.60 3.50 -12.38
CA GLU A 218 20.84 2.97 -12.95
C GLU A 218 20.98 1.51 -12.50
N THR A 219 21.09 0.57 -13.43
CA THR A 219 21.18 -0.87 -13.16
C THR A 219 22.47 -1.44 -13.71
N ILE A 220 23.05 -2.38 -12.97
CA ILE A 220 24.15 -3.23 -13.42
C ILE A 220 23.74 -4.68 -13.18
N GLU A 221 23.89 -5.50 -14.22
CA GLU A 221 23.66 -6.93 -14.15
C GLU A 221 24.88 -7.70 -14.61
N ARG A 222 25.17 -8.80 -13.94
CA ARG A 222 26.21 -9.77 -14.32
C ARG A 222 25.59 -11.13 -14.33
N SER A 223 25.83 -11.87 -15.40
CA SER A 223 25.37 -13.24 -15.47
C SER A 223 26.51 -14.21 -15.74
N ILE A 224 26.33 -15.43 -15.25
CA ILE A 224 27.20 -16.57 -15.47
C ILE A 224 26.38 -17.78 -15.90
N LEU A 225 26.90 -18.57 -16.83
CA LEU A 225 26.25 -19.79 -17.28
C LEU A 225 26.26 -20.90 -16.21
N GLY A 226 25.52 -21.96 -16.42
CA GLY A 226 25.42 -23.08 -15.47
C GLY A 226 26.76 -23.82 -15.22
N ASP A 227 27.74 -23.68 -16.09
CA ASP A 227 29.10 -24.15 -15.90
C ASP A 227 30.00 -23.15 -15.18
N PHE A 228 29.42 -22.01 -14.71
CA PHE A 228 30.08 -20.91 -14.05
C PHE A 228 31.01 -20.07 -14.94
N SER A 229 30.99 -20.25 -16.25
CA SER A 229 31.67 -19.34 -17.19
C SER A 229 30.91 -18.01 -17.29
N PRO A 230 31.60 -16.87 -17.58
CA PRO A 230 30.94 -15.60 -17.79
C PRO A 230 29.98 -15.66 -18.98
N ASN A 231 28.75 -15.12 -18.80
CA ASN A 231 27.76 -15.01 -19.85
C ASN A 231 27.71 -13.58 -20.41
N ASP A 232 27.19 -12.63 -19.63
CA ASP A 232 27.10 -11.26 -20.08
C ASP A 232 27.31 -10.25 -18.95
N PHE A 233 27.46 -8.99 -19.37
CA PHE A 233 27.50 -7.83 -18.51
C PHE A 233 26.57 -6.76 -19.08
N ILE A 234 25.54 -6.36 -18.31
CA ILE A 234 24.53 -5.42 -18.74
C ILE A 234 24.62 -4.15 -17.90
N THR A 235 24.51 -2.99 -18.56
CA THR A 235 24.21 -1.72 -17.93
C THR A 235 22.90 -1.18 -18.47
N GLU A 236 22.02 -0.73 -17.61
CA GLU A 236 20.72 -0.19 -17.98
C GLU A 236 20.45 1.13 -17.30
N ASP A 237 20.02 2.11 -18.08
CA ASP A 237 19.42 3.35 -17.63
C ASP A 237 17.92 3.30 -17.92
N ARG A 238 17.10 3.38 -16.87
CA ARG A 238 15.63 3.44 -16.97
C ARG A 238 15.15 4.78 -16.44
N ILE A 239 14.56 5.59 -17.30
CA ILE A 239 14.03 6.92 -16.97
C ILE A 239 12.52 6.88 -17.10
N ARG A 240 11.83 7.20 -16.02
CA ARG A 240 10.37 7.34 -15.97
C ARG A 240 10.02 8.75 -15.57
N GLU A 241 9.27 9.43 -16.41
CA GLU A 241 8.68 10.73 -16.13
C GLU A 241 7.18 10.58 -16.02
N GLN A 242 6.63 11.01 -14.90
CA GLN A 242 5.22 10.87 -14.61
C GLN A 242 4.70 12.19 -14.06
N THR A 243 3.54 12.63 -14.51
CA THR A 243 2.78 13.71 -13.86
C THR A 243 1.35 13.26 -13.72
N THR A 244 0.86 13.26 -12.47
CA THR A 244 -0.54 13.00 -12.16
C THR A 244 -1.26 14.33 -12.00
N TYR A 245 -2.27 14.56 -12.79
CA TYR A 245 -3.21 15.65 -12.62
C TYR A 245 -4.43 15.12 -11.89
N GLU A 246 -4.87 15.83 -10.85
CA GLU A 246 -6.00 15.40 -10.02
C GLU A 246 -6.94 16.58 -9.76
N LEU A 247 -8.24 16.31 -9.88
CA LEU A 247 -9.31 17.20 -9.44
C LEU A 247 -10.18 16.43 -8.46
N SER A 248 -10.49 17.01 -7.31
CA SER A 248 -11.40 16.41 -6.35
C SER A 248 -12.38 17.41 -5.75
N ALA A 249 -13.56 16.90 -5.40
CA ALA A 249 -14.61 17.64 -4.73
C ALA A 249 -15.23 16.76 -3.64
N ASN A 250 -15.33 17.30 -2.41
CA ASN A 250 -16.03 16.66 -1.31
C ASN A 250 -17.09 17.65 -0.83
N LEU A 251 -18.35 17.27 -0.94
CA LEU A 251 -19.52 18.11 -0.66
C LEU A 251 -20.34 17.43 0.44
N SER A 252 -20.77 18.19 1.42
CA SER A 252 -21.67 17.75 2.50
C SER A 252 -22.81 18.73 2.65
N TYR A 253 -24.03 18.23 2.85
CA TYR A 253 -25.21 19.04 3.08
C TYR A 253 -26.04 18.44 4.21
N ASP A 254 -26.26 19.25 5.26
CA ASP A 254 -27.14 18.91 6.35
C ASP A 254 -28.60 19.29 5.98
N LEU A 255 -29.36 18.29 5.51
CA LEU A 255 -30.75 18.45 5.08
C LEU A 255 -31.68 18.83 6.24
N SER A 256 -31.36 18.37 7.44
CA SER A 256 -32.02 18.71 8.70
C SER A 256 -31.08 18.35 9.87
N SER A 257 -31.47 18.70 11.11
CA SER A 257 -30.71 18.26 12.30
C SER A 257 -30.53 16.75 12.42
N ASN A 258 -31.29 15.96 11.66
CA ASN A 258 -31.31 14.49 11.75
C ASN A 258 -30.96 13.79 10.43
N SER A 259 -30.63 14.53 9.38
CA SER A 259 -30.32 13.94 8.08
C SER A 259 -29.24 14.72 7.34
N SER A 260 -28.31 14.01 6.74
CA SER A 260 -27.25 14.57 5.92
C SER A 260 -27.03 13.76 4.65
N ALA A 261 -26.53 14.44 3.61
CA ALA A 261 -26.13 13.83 2.36
C ALA A 261 -24.73 14.30 1.99
N ARG A 262 -23.90 13.39 1.47
CA ARG A 262 -22.55 13.69 1.00
C ARG A 262 -22.33 13.19 -0.41
N LEU A 263 -21.52 13.94 -1.17
CA LEU A 263 -21.11 13.58 -2.51
C LEU A 263 -19.61 13.86 -2.65
N ASN A 264 -18.88 12.86 -3.11
CA ASN A 264 -17.45 12.94 -3.34
C ASN A 264 -17.16 12.62 -4.81
N GLY A 265 -16.32 13.43 -5.44
CA GLY A 265 -15.86 13.20 -6.80
C GLY A 265 -14.35 13.28 -6.88
N LEU A 266 -13.76 12.43 -7.70
CA LEU A 266 -12.34 12.43 -8.06
C LEU A 266 -12.20 12.19 -9.55
N TRP A 267 -11.31 12.93 -10.17
CA TRP A 267 -10.80 12.65 -11.51
C TRP A 267 -9.29 12.76 -11.48
N SER A 268 -8.60 11.81 -12.07
CA SER A 268 -7.16 11.86 -12.22
C SER A 268 -6.72 11.34 -13.59
N GLN A 269 -5.69 11.96 -14.11
CA GLN A 269 -5.00 11.53 -15.33
C GLN A 269 -3.51 11.44 -15.04
N ASN A 270 -2.91 10.39 -15.53
CA ASN A 270 -1.49 10.12 -15.37
C ASN A 270 -0.89 9.63 -16.68
N ASN A 271 0.18 10.29 -17.10
CA ASN A 271 1.01 9.84 -18.21
C ASN A 271 2.35 9.43 -17.61
N ASP A 272 2.78 8.18 -17.82
CA ASP A 272 4.01 7.64 -17.22
C ASP A 272 5.00 7.09 -18.27
N PRO A 273 5.43 7.90 -19.24
CA PRO A 273 6.40 7.45 -20.23
C PRO A 273 7.68 6.96 -19.56
N THR A 274 8.11 5.78 -19.97
CA THR A 274 9.35 5.16 -19.50
C THR A 274 10.25 4.91 -20.69
N ASN A 275 11.51 5.37 -20.61
CA ASN A 275 12.54 5.12 -21.59
C ASN A 275 13.61 4.23 -20.96
N VAL A 276 14.02 3.18 -21.66
CA VAL A 276 15.09 2.27 -21.21
C VAL A 276 16.21 2.28 -22.25
N PHE A 277 17.42 2.40 -21.79
CA PHE A 277 18.61 2.26 -22.62
C PHE A 277 19.53 1.21 -22.03
N ARG A 278 19.78 0.15 -22.78
CA ARG A 278 20.54 -1.03 -22.29
C ARG A 278 21.75 -1.29 -23.17
N THR A 279 22.89 -1.52 -22.52
CA THR A 279 24.12 -1.96 -23.16
C THR A 279 24.47 -3.35 -22.65
N ILE A 280 24.55 -4.33 -23.53
CA ILE A 280 24.83 -5.72 -23.24
C ILE A 280 26.21 -6.07 -23.83
N THR A 281 27.11 -6.55 -22.99
CA THR A 281 28.40 -7.08 -23.42
C THR A 281 28.37 -8.58 -23.27
N ASP A 282 28.27 -9.28 -24.41
CA ASP A 282 28.31 -10.74 -24.49
C ASP A 282 29.75 -11.21 -24.28
N LEU A 283 29.99 -11.95 -23.20
CA LEU A 283 31.30 -12.44 -22.77
C LEU A 283 31.58 -13.86 -23.24
N THR A 284 30.61 -14.51 -23.88
CA THR A 284 30.74 -15.89 -24.39
C THR A 284 31.56 -15.97 -25.68
N VAL A 285 31.78 -14.86 -26.36
CA VAL A 285 32.49 -14.77 -27.65
C VAL A 285 33.76 -13.93 -27.55
N THR A 286 34.73 -14.19 -28.38
CA THR A 286 35.99 -13.45 -28.42
C THR A 286 36.26 -12.91 -29.83
N PRO A 287 36.42 -11.57 -30.02
CA PRO A 287 36.29 -10.51 -29.01
C PRO A 287 34.85 -10.37 -28.52
N ASN A 288 34.66 -9.86 -27.28
CA ASN A 288 33.36 -9.63 -26.71
C ASN A 288 32.47 -8.83 -27.66
N LEU A 289 31.21 -9.25 -27.79
CA LEU A 289 30.22 -8.60 -28.67
C LEU A 289 29.39 -7.59 -27.87
N LEU A 290 29.36 -6.35 -28.35
CA LEU A 290 28.53 -5.30 -27.79
C LEU A 290 27.19 -5.25 -28.52
N LYS A 291 26.10 -5.33 -27.75
CA LYS A 291 24.72 -5.15 -28.22
C LYS A 291 24.11 -3.96 -27.51
N ILE A 292 23.31 -3.17 -28.19
CA ILE A 292 22.63 -2.00 -27.61
C ILE A 292 21.14 -2.15 -27.86
N GLU A 293 20.35 -1.92 -26.84
CA GLU A 293 18.88 -1.95 -26.92
C GLU A 293 18.30 -0.65 -26.36
N ARG A 294 17.18 -0.24 -26.92
CA ARG A 294 16.38 0.89 -26.47
C ARG A 294 14.92 0.44 -26.34
N GLU A 295 14.24 0.88 -25.29
CA GLU A 295 12.81 0.66 -25.15
C GLU A 295 12.09 1.99 -24.96
N ASP A 296 10.96 2.13 -25.62
CA ASP A 296 9.99 3.19 -25.43
C ASP A 296 8.73 2.55 -24.84
N ILE A 297 8.30 3.06 -23.69
CA ILE A 297 7.13 2.54 -22.98
C ILE A 297 6.23 3.73 -22.64
N PRO A 298 5.46 4.27 -23.62
CA PRO A 298 4.40 5.21 -23.32
C PRO A 298 3.31 4.52 -22.49
N GLY A 299 2.84 5.20 -21.45
CA GLY A 299 1.76 4.75 -20.61
C GLY A 299 0.79 5.88 -20.35
N GLU A 300 -0.50 5.59 -20.44
CA GLU A 300 -1.58 6.50 -20.10
C GLU A 300 -2.54 5.81 -19.13
N GLN A 301 -2.94 6.54 -18.10
CA GLN A 301 -3.95 6.09 -17.14
C GLN A 301 -4.87 7.23 -16.83
N ASP A 302 -6.16 7.01 -16.91
CA ASP A 302 -7.20 7.91 -16.41
C ASP A 302 -8.14 7.18 -15.47
N ASN A 303 -8.55 7.89 -14.42
CA ASN A 303 -9.42 7.37 -13.39
C ASN A 303 -10.47 8.40 -13.03
N TRP A 304 -11.70 7.97 -12.82
CA TRP A 304 -12.71 8.78 -12.17
C TRP A 304 -13.47 7.99 -11.11
N GLU A 305 -13.90 8.67 -10.08
CA GLU A 305 -14.69 8.10 -8.99
C GLU A 305 -15.77 9.09 -8.55
N ILE A 306 -16.98 8.60 -8.36
CA ILE A 306 -18.08 9.31 -7.72
C ILE A 306 -18.60 8.43 -6.60
N GLY A 307 -18.58 8.95 -5.39
CA GLY A 307 -19.13 8.30 -4.21
C GLY A 307 -20.04 9.23 -3.44
N GLY A 308 -20.93 8.67 -2.65
CA GLY A 308 -21.80 9.46 -1.79
C GLY A 308 -22.54 8.62 -0.80
N ASP A 309 -23.14 9.29 0.17
CA ASP A 309 -24.02 8.65 1.13
C ASP A 309 -25.14 9.58 1.58
N TYR A 310 -26.20 8.96 2.05
CA TYR A 310 -27.29 9.59 2.76
C TYR A 310 -27.49 8.90 4.11
N GLU A 311 -27.61 9.69 5.16
CA GLU A 311 -27.80 9.23 6.53
C GLU A 311 -29.01 9.90 7.17
N GLN A 312 -29.84 9.12 7.86
CA GLN A 312 -31.01 9.59 8.56
C GLN A 312 -31.04 9.00 9.98
N PHE A 313 -31.07 9.87 10.97
CA PHE A 313 -31.34 9.50 12.37
C PHE A 313 -32.82 9.64 12.69
N PHE A 314 -33.36 8.68 13.44
CA PHE A 314 -34.75 8.69 13.87
C PHE A 314 -34.83 9.00 15.35
N GLY A 315 -35.98 9.55 15.79
CA GLY A 315 -36.21 9.95 17.19
C GLY A 315 -36.16 8.82 18.23
N ASN A 316 -36.08 7.56 17.79
CA ASN A 316 -35.91 6.39 18.64
C ASN A 316 -34.42 5.93 18.73
N GLY A 317 -33.45 6.73 18.27
CA GLY A 317 -32.04 6.39 18.29
C GLY A 317 -31.57 5.56 17.08
N SER A 318 -32.53 5.05 16.26
CA SER A 318 -32.10 4.25 15.08
C SER A 318 -31.56 5.11 13.95
N ARG A 319 -30.73 4.49 13.09
CA ARG A 319 -30.06 5.15 11.98
C ARG A 319 -30.24 4.33 10.69
N PHE A 320 -30.62 4.99 9.62
CA PHE A 320 -30.61 4.44 8.26
C PHE A 320 -29.51 5.10 7.45
N LYS A 321 -28.72 4.29 6.72
CA LYS A 321 -27.65 4.78 5.86
C LYS A 321 -27.68 4.06 4.52
N VAL A 322 -27.53 4.83 3.45
CA VAL A 322 -27.26 4.31 2.10
C VAL A 322 -26.00 4.96 1.60
N LEU A 323 -25.12 4.17 1.01
CA LEU A 323 -23.93 4.67 0.35
C LEU A 323 -23.74 4.02 -1.03
N PHE A 324 -23.04 4.73 -1.91
CA PHE A 324 -22.66 4.23 -3.22
C PHE A 324 -21.25 4.69 -3.60
N VAL A 325 -20.58 3.90 -4.44
CA VAL A 325 -19.36 4.28 -5.16
C VAL A 325 -19.42 3.72 -6.56
N PHE A 326 -19.13 4.58 -7.53
CA PHE A 326 -18.95 4.24 -8.92
C PHE A 326 -17.57 4.73 -9.34
N ASN A 327 -16.75 3.86 -9.90
CA ASN A 327 -15.43 4.25 -10.41
C ASN A 327 -15.08 3.51 -11.70
N GLN A 328 -14.15 4.11 -12.45
CA GLN A 328 -13.55 3.52 -13.62
C GLN A 328 -12.06 3.89 -13.66
N ASP A 329 -11.22 2.92 -13.96
CA ASP A 329 -9.79 3.06 -14.19
C ASP A 329 -9.46 2.50 -15.57
N ASN A 330 -8.94 3.35 -16.45
CA ASN A 330 -8.48 2.97 -17.80
C ASN A 330 -6.97 3.04 -17.84
N ARG A 331 -6.35 2.04 -18.43
CA ARG A 331 -4.90 1.98 -18.64
C ARG A 331 -4.59 1.51 -20.06
N ASP A 332 -3.68 2.22 -20.72
CA ASP A 332 -3.08 1.82 -22.00
C ASP A 332 -1.56 1.93 -21.90
N THR A 333 -0.87 0.82 -22.09
CA THR A 333 0.59 0.76 -22.04
C THR A 333 1.09 0.04 -23.28
N VAL A 334 2.04 0.67 -23.96
CA VAL A 334 2.74 0.09 -25.11
C VAL A 334 4.21 -0.02 -24.76
N ARG A 335 4.82 -1.18 -24.99
CA ARG A 335 6.26 -1.40 -24.88
C ARG A 335 6.81 -1.72 -26.25
N GLU A 336 7.73 -0.90 -26.73
CA GLU A 336 8.45 -1.12 -27.98
C GLU A 336 9.93 -1.25 -27.71
N ARG A 337 10.54 -2.39 -28.06
CA ARG A 337 11.98 -2.60 -27.94
C ARG A 337 12.64 -2.59 -29.31
N PHE A 338 13.79 -1.94 -29.36
CA PHE A 338 14.61 -1.78 -30.56
C PHE A 338 16.04 -2.24 -30.28
N LYS A 339 16.58 -3.06 -31.19
CA LYS A 339 18.00 -3.38 -31.24
C LYS A 339 18.71 -2.41 -32.18
N LEU A 340 19.79 -1.80 -31.72
CA LEU A 340 20.62 -0.93 -32.53
C LEU A 340 21.61 -1.77 -33.33
N LEU A 341 21.38 -1.90 -34.62
CA LEU A 341 22.29 -2.61 -35.55
C LEU A 341 23.51 -1.77 -35.89
N THR A 342 23.35 -0.45 -35.95
CA THR A 342 24.37 0.58 -36.12
C THR A 342 23.98 1.79 -35.28
N PRO A 343 24.87 2.79 -35.01
CA PRO A 343 24.47 4.00 -34.30
C PRO A 343 23.28 4.78 -34.88
N THR A 344 22.87 4.47 -36.14
CA THR A 344 21.80 5.17 -36.84
C THR A 344 20.72 4.24 -37.37
N THR A 345 20.81 2.93 -37.16
CA THR A 345 19.87 1.93 -37.67
C THR A 345 19.34 1.10 -36.53
N GLU A 346 18.03 1.17 -36.35
CA GLU A 346 17.30 0.41 -35.32
C GLU A 346 16.44 -0.66 -36.00
N GLN A 347 16.27 -1.77 -35.31
CA GLN A 347 15.33 -2.83 -35.68
C GLN A 347 14.43 -3.12 -34.48
N LYS A 348 13.12 -2.92 -34.63
CA LYS A 348 12.13 -3.30 -33.63
C LYS A 348 12.11 -4.81 -33.48
N ASP A 349 12.16 -5.32 -32.24
CA ASP A 349 12.11 -6.74 -31.94
C ASP A 349 11.02 -7.15 -30.95
N ILE A 350 10.42 -6.19 -30.25
CA ILE A 350 9.22 -6.41 -29.43
C ILE A 350 8.24 -5.26 -29.66
N TYR A 351 6.97 -5.62 -29.75
CA TYR A 351 5.82 -4.76 -29.54
C TYR A 351 4.85 -5.46 -28.60
N LEU A 352 4.54 -4.84 -27.47
CA LEU A 352 3.61 -5.37 -26.49
C LEU A 352 2.67 -4.24 -26.06
N ARG A 353 1.37 -4.39 -26.34
CA ARG A 353 0.34 -3.44 -25.90
C ARG A 353 -0.60 -4.12 -24.93
N ASN A 354 -0.77 -3.50 -23.76
CA ASN A 354 -1.74 -3.92 -22.77
C ASN A 354 -2.73 -2.79 -22.52
N THR A 355 -4.01 -3.05 -22.79
CA THR A 355 -5.10 -2.14 -22.46
C THR A 355 -6.00 -2.80 -21.42
N SER A 356 -6.43 -2.03 -20.43
CA SER A 356 -7.38 -2.51 -19.43
C SER A 356 -8.32 -1.41 -18.97
N THR A 357 -9.60 -1.74 -18.86
CA THR A 357 -10.63 -0.91 -18.21
C THR A 357 -11.20 -1.69 -17.02
N THR A 358 -11.08 -1.12 -15.84
CA THR A 358 -11.71 -1.67 -14.63
C THR A 358 -12.83 -0.75 -14.19
N GLU A 359 -14.03 -1.30 -14.08
CA GLU A 359 -15.21 -0.59 -13.57
C GLU A 359 -15.69 -1.23 -12.27
N GLU A 360 -16.14 -0.41 -11.31
CA GLU A 360 -16.74 -0.92 -10.10
C GLU A 360 -17.93 -0.07 -9.68
N ASN A 361 -19.05 -0.74 -9.40
CA ASN A 361 -20.31 -0.17 -9.00
C ASN A 361 -20.76 -0.81 -7.69
N ILE A 362 -20.75 -0.04 -6.58
CA ILE A 362 -21.11 -0.51 -5.24
C ILE A 362 -22.29 0.29 -4.72
N ILE A 363 -23.26 -0.41 -4.16
CA ILE A 363 -24.37 0.17 -3.40
C ILE A 363 -24.53 -0.63 -2.12
N ARG A 364 -24.59 0.06 -0.98
CA ARG A 364 -24.81 -0.54 0.34
C ARG A 364 -25.91 0.21 1.09
N GLY A 365 -26.82 -0.54 1.70
CA GLY A 365 -27.83 -0.02 2.60
C GLY A 365 -27.72 -0.68 3.97
N SER A 366 -27.85 0.08 5.04
CA SER A 366 -27.84 -0.45 6.41
C SER A 366 -28.83 0.27 7.32
N TYR A 367 -29.25 -0.44 8.36
CA TYR A 367 -30.10 0.07 9.42
C TYR A 367 -29.53 -0.37 10.76
N THR A 368 -29.28 0.61 11.63
CA THR A 368 -28.74 0.41 12.99
C THR A 368 -29.82 0.74 14.00
N PHE A 369 -29.95 -0.05 15.05
CA PHE A 369 -30.86 0.18 16.12
C PHE A 369 -30.39 -0.42 17.45
N ASP A 370 -30.80 0.20 18.55
CA ASP A 370 -30.41 -0.23 19.88
C ASP A 370 -31.25 -1.42 20.35
N ILE A 371 -30.61 -2.36 21.04
CA ILE A 371 -31.21 -3.48 21.74
C ILE A 371 -31.00 -3.30 23.25
N GLY A 372 -31.87 -2.50 23.86
CA GLY A 372 -31.65 -2.06 25.25
C GLY A 372 -30.54 -1.04 25.39
N ASP A 373 -30.03 -0.86 26.62
CA ASP A 373 -29.10 0.24 26.93
C ASP A 373 -27.62 -0.10 26.66
N SER A 374 -27.29 -1.34 26.30
CA SER A 374 -25.90 -1.81 26.22
C SER A 374 -25.56 -2.53 24.90
N MET A 375 -26.49 -2.63 24.00
CA MET A 375 -26.30 -3.35 22.74
C MET A 375 -26.87 -2.55 21.57
N ASP A 376 -26.18 -2.57 20.44
CA ASP A 376 -26.70 -2.13 19.17
C ASP A 376 -26.55 -3.23 18.10
N LEU A 377 -27.41 -3.19 17.11
CA LEU A 377 -27.38 -4.09 15.96
C LEU A 377 -27.49 -3.28 14.68
N GLU A 378 -26.52 -3.46 13.78
CA GLU A 378 -26.64 -3.03 12.41
C GLU A 378 -26.89 -4.23 11.52
N MET A 379 -27.85 -4.08 10.62
CA MET A 379 -28.13 -5.04 9.55
C MET A 379 -28.11 -4.32 8.21
N GLY A 380 -27.57 -4.97 7.20
CA GLY A 380 -27.48 -4.35 5.89
C GLY A 380 -27.19 -5.34 4.78
N VAL A 381 -27.14 -4.78 3.58
CA VAL A 381 -26.77 -5.52 2.37
C VAL A 381 -25.93 -4.63 1.47
N GLU A 382 -24.89 -5.21 0.90
CA GLU A 382 -24.07 -4.61 -0.15
C GLU A 382 -24.25 -5.38 -1.45
N ARG A 383 -24.34 -4.66 -2.56
CA ARG A 383 -24.20 -5.20 -3.91
C ARG A 383 -23.03 -4.51 -4.59
N ALA A 384 -22.10 -5.30 -5.12
CA ALA A 384 -20.99 -4.82 -5.91
C ALA A 384 -20.98 -5.51 -7.28
N VAL A 385 -20.74 -4.74 -8.32
CA VAL A 385 -20.44 -5.26 -9.66
C VAL A 385 -19.09 -4.70 -10.06
N THR A 386 -18.15 -5.59 -10.38
CA THR A 386 -16.81 -5.21 -10.83
C THR A 386 -16.56 -5.87 -12.18
N THR A 387 -16.09 -5.09 -13.15
CA THR A 387 -15.76 -5.57 -14.50
C THR A 387 -14.32 -5.21 -14.83
N LEU A 388 -13.58 -6.13 -15.41
CA LEU A 388 -12.31 -5.90 -16.08
C LEU A 388 -12.48 -6.26 -17.55
N ASP A 389 -12.27 -5.31 -18.43
CA ASP A 389 -12.05 -5.53 -19.86
C ASP A 389 -10.55 -5.39 -20.16
N SER A 390 -9.92 -6.44 -20.66
CA SER A 390 -8.48 -6.50 -20.88
C SER A 390 -8.12 -7.05 -22.23
N SER A 391 -7.14 -6.40 -22.89
CA SER A 391 -6.59 -6.85 -24.17
C SER A 391 -5.07 -6.76 -24.14
N LEU A 392 -4.41 -7.85 -24.55
CA LEU A 392 -2.96 -7.96 -24.66
C LEU A 392 -2.58 -8.35 -26.09
N ALA A 393 -1.75 -7.53 -26.74
CA ALA A 393 -1.26 -7.78 -28.10
C ALA A 393 0.27 -7.84 -28.10
N LEU A 394 0.83 -8.96 -28.56
CA LEU A 394 2.27 -9.20 -28.70
C LEU A 394 2.65 -9.33 -30.18
N GLY A 395 3.69 -8.63 -30.57
CA GLY A 395 4.34 -8.74 -31.86
C GLY A 395 5.82 -9.08 -31.72
N LEU A 396 6.29 -10.07 -32.47
CA LEU A 396 7.69 -10.48 -32.52
C LEU A 396 8.18 -10.57 -33.98
N PRO A 397 9.52 -10.46 -34.22
CA PRO A 397 10.08 -10.77 -35.54
C PRO A 397 9.83 -12.24 -35.90
N SER A 398 9.39 -12.49 -37.13
CA SER A 398 9.25 -13.85 -37.64
C SER A 398 9.50 -13.88 -39.12
N SER A 399 10.18 -14.91 -39.60
CA SER A 399 10.40 -15.16 -41.04
C SER A 399 9.20 -15.79 -41.73
N THR A 400 8.21 -16.27 -40.97
CA THR A 400 7.10 -17.09 -41.48
C THR A 400 5.72 -16.46 -41.33
N GLY A 401 5.60 -15.31 -40.73
CA GLY A 401 4.32 -14.62 -40.50
C GLY A 401 4.15 -13.38 -41.37
N THR A 402 2.94 -12.82 -41.38
CA THR A 402 2.66 -11.55 -42.05
C THR A 402 2.70 -10.41 -41.02
N PRO A 403 3.57 -9.42 -41.20
CA PRO A 403 3.60 -8.24 -40.34
C PRO A 403 2.27 -7.50 -40.33
N SER A 404 1.89 -6.98 -39.12
CA SER A 404 0.65 -6.22 -38.93
C SER A 404 0.92 -4.88 -38.24
N ALA A 405 0.24 -3.83 -38.72
CA ALA A 405 0.28 -2.52 -38.05
C ALA A 405 -0.30 -2.54 -36.64
N SER A 406 -1.19 -3.49 -36.34
CA SER A 406 -1.79 -3.64 -35.00
C SER A 406 -0.78 -4.04 -33.90
N VAL A 407 0.36 -4.57 -34.31
CA VAL A 407 1.48 -4.95 -33.42
C VAL A 407 2.78 -4.27 -33.85
N GLY A 408 2.71 -2.97 -34.19
CA GLY A 408 3.87 -2.14 -34.48
C GLY A 408 4.66 -2.56 -35.73
N GLY A 409 4.04 -3.28 -36.69
CA GLY A 409 4.68 -3.76 -37.90
C GLY A 409 5.42 -5.09 -37.74
N LEU A 410 5.33 -5.73 -36.58
CA LEU A 410 5.84 -7.09 -36.34
C LEU A 410 4.80 -8.17 -36.67
N VAL A 411 5.15 -9.42 -36.52
CA VAL A 411 4.24 -10.55 -36.72
C VAL A 411 3.47 -10.80 -35.42
N PRO A 412 2.11 -10.81 -35.47
CA PRO A 412 1.31 -11.08 -34.28
C PRO A 412 1.58 -12.47 -33.69
N VAL A 413 1.72 -12.54 -32.37
CA VAL A 413 1.80 -13.77 -31.60
C VAL A 413 0.44 -14.07 -30.98
N SER A 414 -0.04 -15.31 -31.15
CA SER A 414 -1.29 -15.74 -30.54
C SER A 414 -1.07 -16.05 -29.09
N LEU A 415 -1.78 -15.36 -28.20
CA LEU A 415 -1.75 -15.57 -26.75
C LEU A 415 -3.10 -16.11 -26.30
N SER A 416 -3.11 -17.05 -25.37
CA SER A 416 -4.33 -17.53 -24.73
C SER A 416 -4.84 -16.50 -23.74
N ASN A 417 -6.15 -16.26 -23.68
CA ASN A 417 -6.79 -15.28 -22.80
C ASN A 417 -6.31 -13.83 -23.03
N ALA A 418 -5.87 -13.50 -24.24
CA ALA A 418 -5.40 -12.18 -24.61
C ALA A 418 -6.51 -11.13 -24.60
N ASN A 419 -7.75 -11.53 -24.96
CA ASN A 419 -8.91 -10.66 -24.97
C ASN A 419 -9.98 -11.26 -24.08
N SER A 420 -10.23 -10.62 -22.96
CA SER A 420 -11.13 -11.16 -21.93
C SER A 420 -11.86 -10.06 -21.20
N VAL A 421 -13.15 -10.28 -20.97
CA VAL A 421 -13.95 -9.53 -20.02
C VAL A 421 -14.25 -10.42 -18.84
N VAL A 422 -13.90 -9.97 -17.63
CA VAL A 422 -14.17 -10.66 -16.37
C VAL A 422 -15.12 -9.78 -15.56
N GLU A 423 -16.30 -10.29 -15.24
CA GLU A 423 -17.29 -9.61 -14.42
C GLU A 423 -17.56 -10.40 -13.15
N GLU A 424 -17.59 -9.73 -11.99
CA GLU A 424 -18.07 -10.27 -10.73
C GLU A 424 -19.30 -9.51 -10.27
N THR A 425 -20.39 -10.21 -9.99
CA THR A 425 -21.54 -9.68 -9.26
C THR A 425 -21.57 -10.31 -7.87
N ARG A 426 -21.48 -9.47 -6.83
CA ARG A 426 -21.39 -9.88 -5.44
C ARG A 426 -22.52 -9.30 -4.61
N TYR A 427 -23.08 -10.11 -3.70
CA TYR A 427 -24.05 -9.74 -2.68
C TYR A 427 -23.52 -10.10 -1.30
N GLU A 428 -23.54 -9.16 -0.38
CA GLU A 428 -23.06 -9.34 0.99
C GLU A 428 -24.09 -8.82 2.01
N PRO A 429 -25.13 -9.61 2.37
CA PRO A 429 -25.89 -9.34 3.57
C PRO A 429 -25.01 -9.51 4.82
N PHE A 430 -25.19 -8.61 5.80
CA PHE A 430 -24.39 -8.62 7.02
C PHE A 430 -25.21 -8.21 8.24
N ALA A 431 -24.73 -8.65 9.41
CA ALA A 431 -25.18 -8.21 10.71
C ALA A 431 -23.98 -7.95 11.60
N ILE A 432 -23.96 -6.81 12.28
CA ILE A 432 -22.92 -6.40 13.22
C ILE A 432 -23.59 -6.09 14.55
N HIS A 433 -23.23 -6.83 15.58
CA HIS A 433 -23.72 -6.68 16.93
C HIS A 433 -22.62 -6.16 17.82
N ASN A 434 -22.83 -5.02 18.47
CA ASN A 434 -21.96 -4.45 19.49
C ASN A 434 -22.62 -4.63 20.85
N TRP A 435 -21.83 -5.10 21.81
CA TRP A 435 -22.26 -5.30 23.18
C TRP A 435 -21.28 -4.70 24.16
N THR A 436 -21.68 -3.64 24.87
CA THR A 436 -20.96 -3.10 26.01
C THR A 436 -21.31 -3.94 27.24
N ILE A 437 -20.51 -4.99 27.48
CA ILE A 437 -20.71 -5.93 28.60
C ILE A 437 -20.60 -5.21 29.94
N ASN A 438 -19.65 -4.30 30.02
CA ASN A 438 -19.45 -3.36 31.14
C ASN A 438 -18.54 -2.21 30.67
N PRO A 439 -18.33 -1.13 31.46
CA PRO A 439 -17.52 0.02 31.04
C PRO A 439 -16.08 -0.29 30.57
N ARG A 440 -15.55 -1.49 30.90
CA ARG A 440 -14.20 -1.93 30.53
C ARG A 440 -14.17 -3.02 29.46
N MET A 441 -15.34 -3.50 29.01
CA MET A 441 -15.39 -4.69 28.17
C MET A 441 -16.45 -4.54 27.08
N THR A 442 -16.04 -4.56 25.84
CA THR A 442 -16.91 -4.48 24.67
C THR A 442 -16.67 -5.66 23.75
N LEU A 443 -17.72 -6.26 23.24
CA LEU A 443 -17.71 -7.35 22.29
C LEU A 443 -18.39 -6.90 21.00
N GLU A 444 -17.68 -6.97 19.89
CA GLU A 444 -18.24 -6.85 18.54
C GLU A 444 -18.34 -8.26 17.92
N SER A 445 -19.50 -8.58 17.36
CA SER A 445 -19.70 -9.83 16.63
C SER A 445 -20.26 -9.51 15.26
N THR A 446 -19.57 -9.91 14.21
CA THR A 446 -20.00 -9.70 12.83
C THR A 446 -20.28 -11.04 12.17
N LEU A 447 -21.40 -11.13 11.47
CA LEU A 447 -21.70 -12.22 10.56
C LEU A 447 -21.98 -11.63 9.19
N LEU A 448 -21.18 -12.02 8.21
CA LEU A 448 -21.36 -11.64 6.82
C LEU A 448 -21.48 -12.91 5.98
N TYR A 449 -22.45 -12.92 5.06
CA TYR A 449 -22.56 -13.94 4.04
C TYR A 449 -22.22 -13.31 2.69
N GLU A 450 -21.25 -13.87 1.98
CA GLU A 450 -20.87 -13.46 0.64
C GLU A 450 -21.37 -14.48 -0.37
N TYR A 451 -22.10 -14.01 -1.37
CA TYR A 451 -22.37 -14.75 -2.58
C TYR A 451 -21.80 -13.96 -3.75
N SER A 452 -20.92 -14.57 -4.53
CA SER A 452 -20.37 -13.95 -5.74
C SER A 452 -20.49 -14.87 -6.95
N GLU A 453 -20.81 -14.28 -8.08
CA GLU A 453 -20.82 -14.91 -9.40
C GLU A 453 -19.73 -14.24 -10.25
N ILE A 454 -18.76 -15.03 -10.75
CA ILE A 454 -17.71 -14.57 -11.67
C ILE A 454 -17.98 -15.16 -13.04
N ALA A 455 -18.13 -14.28 -14.04
CA ALA A 455 -18.29 -14.63 -15.45
C ALA A 455 -17.10 -14.10 -16.25
N GLN A 456 -16.46 -14.97 -17.01
CA GLN A 456 -15.43 -14.62 -18.00
C GLN A 456 -15.99 -14.84 -19.41
N SER A 457 -15.72 -13.91 -20.31
CA SER A 457 -16.08 -13.98 -21.73
C SER A 457 -14.94 -13.47 -22.61
N GLY A 458 -15.01 -13.68 -23.91
CA GLY A 458 -13.94 -13.38 -24.86
C GLY A 458 -13.28 -14.65 -25.36
N ASP A 459 -11.96 -14.75 -25.24
CA ASP A 459 -11.19 -15.94 -25.69
C ASP A 459 -11.58 -17.20 -24.90
N VAL A 460 -11.98 -17.03 -23.62
CA VAL A 460 -12.52 -18.10 -22.78
C VAL A 460 -13.90 -17.69 -22.28
N ASN A 461 -14.83 -18.64 -22.23
CA ASN A 461 -16.14 -18.42 -21.66
C ASN A 461 -16.34 -19.36 -20.48
N LYS A 462 -16.43 -18.78 -19.28
CA LYS A 462 -16.59 -19.54 -18.04
C LYS A 462 -17.41 -18.75 -17.02
N LYS A 463 -18.24 -19.46 -16.28
CA LYS A 463 -19.05 -18.91 -15.20
C LYS A 463 -18.92 -19.77 -13.96
N ARG A 464 -18.76 -19.13 -12.79
CA ARG A 464 -18.63 -19.81 -11.50
C ARG A 464 -19.24 -19.00 -10.39
N ASP A 465 -19.78 -19.72 -9.41
CA ASP A 465 -20.38 -19.17 -8.21
C ASP A 465 -19.51 -19.53 -6.98
N PHE A 466 -19.49 -18.63 -6.02
CA PHE A 466 -18.82 -18.81 -4.74
C PHE A 466 -19.73 -18.32 -3.62
N ASP A 467 -19.70 -19.02 -2.48
CA ASP A 467 -20.38 -18.58 -1.28
C ASP A 467 -19.52 -18.80 -0.04
N PHE A 468 -19.59 -17.82 0.87
CA PHE A 468 -18.81 -17.86 2.11
C PHE A 468 -19.59 -17.25 3.27
N ILE A 469 -19.47 -17.89 4.42
CA ILE A 469 -19.82 -17.29 5.70
C ILE A 469 -18.54 -16.74 6.30
N LYS A 470 -18.53 -15.42 6.62
CA LYS A 470 -17.37 -14.69 7.17
C LYS A 470 -17.70 -14.18 8.58
N PRO A 471 -17.54 -15.00 9.62
CA PRO A 471 -17.72 -14.57 11.01
C PRO A 471 -16.50 -13.80 11.49
N LYS A 472 -16.73 -12.80 12.36
CA LYS A 472 -15.73 -12.10 13.14
C LYS A 472 -16.20 -11.92 14.57
N VAL A 473 -15.31 -12.10 15.51
CA VAL A 473 -15.51 -11.78 16.93
C VAL A 473 -14.31 -10.95 17.39
N ASP A 474 -14.61 -9.84 18.01
CA ASP A 474 -13.61 -8.91 18.51
C ASP A 474 -13.96 -8.53 19.96
N LEU A 475 -13.07 -8.88 20.90
CA LEU A 475 -13.21 -8.59 22.31
C LEU A 475 -12.19 -7.56 22.71
N ARG A 476 -12.64 -6.42 23.22
CA ARG A 476 -11.83 -5.37 23.83
C ARG A 476 -11.96 -5.43 25.34
N PHE A 477 -10.85 -5.26 26.05
CA PHE A 477 -10.77 -5.19 27.48
C PHE A 477 -9.83 -4.08 27.95
N ASP A 478 -10.37 -3.03 28.57
CA ASP A 478 -9.64 -1.95 29.19
C ASP A 478 -9.22 -2.38 30.61
N MET A 479 -8.01 -2.99 30.70
CA MET A 479 -7.48 -3.51 31.95
C MET A 479 -7.27 -2.37 32.96
N THR A 480 -6.73 -1.24 32.49
CA THR A 480 -6.57 0.03 33.21
C THR A 480 -6.86 1.17 32.23
N PRO A 481 -7.00 2.43 32.69
CA PRO A 481 -7.11 3.58 31.79
C PRO A 481 -5.97 3.71 30.77
N THR A 482 -4.81 3.11 31.07
CA THR A 482 -3.61 3.18 30.25
C THR A 482 -3.29 1.88 29.49
N ILE A 483 -3.93 0.75 29.84
CA ILE A 483 -3.66 -0.56 29.23
C ILE A 483 -4.96 -1.11 28.65
N GLN A 484 -4.96 -1.29 27.35
CA GLN A 484 -6.04 -1.94 26.58
C GLN A 484 -5.54 -3.25 25.99
N LEU A 485 -6.32 -4.30 26.11
CA LEU A 485 -6.10 -5.59 25.48
C LEU A 485 -7.21 -5.88 24.48
N ARG A 486 -6.91 -6.57 23.40
CA ARG A 486 -7.87 -6.92 22.37
C ARG A 486 -7.59 -8.28 21.78
N GLY A 487 -8.62 -9.07 21.58
CA GLY A 487 -8.56 -10.38 20.90
C GLY A 487 -9.53 -10.42 19.74
N THR A 488 -9.04 -10.76 18.54
CA THR A 488 -9.87 -10.86 17.33
C THR A 488 -9.73 -12.24 16.72
N ILE A 489 -10.85 -12.84 16.36
CA ILE A 489 -10.93 -14.06 15.54
C ILE A 489 -11.79 -13.73 14.34
N GLU A 490 -11.28 -13.95 13.13
CA GLU A 490 -11.98 -13.57 11.89
C GLU A 490 -11.69 -14.56 10.77
N LYS A 491 -12.73 -14.90 10.01
CA LYS A 491 -12.56 -15.57 8.72
C LYS A 491 -12.53 -14.53 7.61
N ILE A 492 -11.39 -14.43 6.93
CA ILE A 492 -11.17 -13.51 5.81
C ILE A 492 -11.15 -14.30 4.51
N VAL A 493 -11.96 -13.87 3.55
CA VAL A 493 -11.94 -14.40 2.17
C VAL A 493 -11.33 -13.31 1.30
N ARG A 494 -10.26 -13.65 0.60
CA ARG A 494 -9.59 -12.74 -0.33
C ARG A 494 -10.29 -12.77 -1.68
N GLN A 495 -10.47 -11.61 -2.25
CA GLN A 495 -11.03 -11.50 -3.59
C GLN A 495 -10.00 -11.90 -4.63
N LEU A 496 -10.46 -12.56 -5.70
CA LEU A 496 -9.64 -12.93 -6.83
C LEU A 496 -9.20 -11.66 -7.59
N SER A 497 -7.94 -11.60 -7.97
CA SER A 497 -7.48 -10.59 -8.91
C SER A 497 -7.98 -10.93 -10.30
N PHE A 498 -8.67 -10.02 -10.97
CA PHE A 498 -9.13 -10.26 -12.33
C PHE A 498 -7.97 -10.38 -13.33
N ALA A 499 -6.83 -9.74 -13.03
CA ALA A 499 -5.60 -9.91 -13.80
C ALA A 499 -5.10 -11.35 -13.83
N ASP A 500 -5.47 -12.18 -12.82
CA ASP A 500 -5.07 -13.59 -12.80
C ASP A 500 -5.88 -14.48 -13.76
N PHE A 501 -6.99 -13.96 -14.29
CA PHE A 501 -7.82 -14.67 -15.28
C PHE A 501 -7.41 -14.39 -16.73
N VAL A 502 -6.68 -13.30 -16.95
CA VAL A 502 -6.34 -12.81 -18.29
C VAL A 502 -4.84 -12.93 -18.53
N ALA A 503 -4.41 -12.94 -19.79
CA ALA A 503 -3.00 -12.82 -20.10
C ALA A 503 -2.49 -11.43 -19.68
N SER A 504 -1.33 -11.38 -19.07
CA SER A 504 -0.71 -10.14 -18.59
C SER A 504 0.79 -10.11 -18.88
N THR A 505 1.42 -8.96 -18.66
CA THR A 505 2.87 -8.81 -18.76
C THR A 505 3.55 -9.39 -17.52
N ASP A 506 4.66 -10.10 -17.69
CA ASP A 506 5.52 -10.48 -16.58
C ASP A 506 6.52 -9.37 -16.28
N SER A 507 6.37 -8.73 -15.13
CA SER A 507 7.29 -7.69 -14.68
C SER A 507 8.54 -8.23 -13.99
N GLN A 508 8.61 -9.54 -13.75
CA GLN A 508 9.72 -10.21 -13.09
C GLN A 508 10.74 -10.73 -14.11
N ASP A 509 10.29 -10.98 -15.33
CA ASP A 509 11.08 -11.58 -16.40
C ASP A 509 11.17 -10.66 -17.62
N ASP A 510 12.37 -10.17 -17.91
CA ASP A 510 12.61 -9.35 -19.10
C ASP A 510 12.68 -10.19 -20.39
N ASP A 511 12.76 -11.53 -20.30
CA ASP A 511 12.86 -12.46 -21.43
C ASP A 511 11.55 -13.21 -21.69
N SER A 512 10.75 -13.49 -20.63
CA SER A 512 9.41 -14.06 -20.76
C SER A 512 8.37 -12.96 -20.54
N GLU A 513 7.90 -12.40 -21.63
CA GLU A 513 7.14 -11.14 -21.63
C GLU A 513 5.71 -11.28 -21.08
N THR A 514 5.20 -12.51 -20.93
CA THR A 514 3.79 -12.74 -20.65
C THR A 514 3.54 -13.83 -19.62
N LEU A 515 2.50 -13.61 -18.81
CA LEU A 515 1.90 -14.57 -17.90
C LEU A 515 0.57 -15.06 -18.45
N PHE A 516 0.26 -16.33 -18.22
CA PHE A 516 -1.01 -16.90 -18.64
C PHE A 516 -2.10 -16.66 -17.61
N GLY A 517 -3.34 -16.48 -18.07
CA GLY A 517 -4.50 -16.43 -17.21
C GLY A 517 -4.91 -17.82 -16.74
N ASN A 518 -5.50 -17.90 -15.54
CA ASN A 518 -6.03 -19.14 -14.98
C ASN A 518 -7.51 -18.99 -14.63
N GLU A 519 -8.36 -19.52 -15.49
CA GLU A 519 -9.81 -19.50 -15.31
C GLU A 519 -10.31 -20.44 -14.19
N ASN A 520 -9.44 -21.23 -13.58
CA ASN A 520 -9.78 -22.22 -12.56
C ASN A 520 -9.53 -21.75 -11.12
N LEU A 521 -9.11 -20.51 -10.92
CA LEU A 521 -8.79 -19.95 -9.61
C LEU A 521 -9.98 -20.03 -8.65
N ARG A 522 -9.70 -20.40 -7.40
CA ARG A 522 -10.63 -20.32 -6.27
C ARG A 522 -10.14 -19.22 -5.33
N GLN A 523 -11.08 -18.60 -4.60
CA GLN A 523 -10.74 -17.59 -3.62
C GLN A 523 -9.89 -18.18 -2.49
N GLU A 524 -8.75 -17.57 -2.23
CA GLU A 524 -7.95 -17.83 -1.03
C GLU A 524 -8.70 -17.31 0.18
N TRP A 525 -8.71 -18.07 1.28
CA TRP A 525 -9.29 -17.63 2.54
C TRP A 525 -8.42 -18.02 3.73
N LEU A 526 -8.65 -17.36 4.87
CA LEU A 526 -7.86 -17.62 6.07
C LEU A 526 -8.69 -17.44 7.35
N TRP A 527 -8.30 -18.17 8.39
CA TRP A 527 -8.61 -17.81 9.77
C TRP A 527 -7.51 -16.93 10.34
N ALA A 528 -7.87 -15.73 10.78
CA ALA A 528 -6.97 -14.79 11.42
C ALA A 528 -7.24 -14.74 12.93
N TYR A 529 -6.24 -15.09 13.72
CA TYR A 529 -6.23 -14.96 15.18
C TYR A 529 -5.26 -13.84 15.52
N THR A 530 -5.75 -12.78 16.16
CA THR A 530 -4.95 -11.61 16.53
C THR A 530 -5.13 -11.29 18.00
N PHE A 531 -4.03 -11.04 18.69
CA PHE A 531 -4.01 -10.49 20.04
C PHE A 531 -3.21 -9.21 20.05
N SER A 532 -3.80 -8.12 20.53
CA SER A 532 -3.16 -6.80 20.59
C SER A 532 -3.18 -6.27 22.01
N GLY A 533 -2.14 -5.55 22.36
CA GLY A 533 -2.02 -4.80 23.61
C GLY A 533 -1.53 -3.39 23.35
N GLN A 534 -2.23 -2.40 23.87
CA GLN A 534 -1.81 -1.00 23.84
C GLN A 534 -1.47 -0.54 25.25
N TYR A 535 -0.33 0.12 25.40
CA TYR A 535 0.06 0.80 26.62
C TYR A 535 0.29 2.27 26.33
N ARG A 536 -0.54 3.13 26.92
CA ARG A 536 -0.38 4.57 26.91
C ARG A 536 0.45 4.98 28.12
N LEU A 537 1.58 5.60 27.86
CA LEU A 537 2.48 6.11 28.89
C LEU A 537 1.82 7.29 29.61
N PRO A 538 2.05 7.45 30.94
CA PRO A 538 1.53 8.57 31.72
C PRO A 538 1.92 9.93 31.12
N ASP A 539 1.12 10.96 31.39
CA ASP A 539 1.36 12.36 30.99
C ASP A 539 1.51 12.55 29.47
N ASP A 540 0.82 11.73 28.67
CA ASP A 540 0.86 11.74 27.21
C ASP A 540 2.29 11.66 26.60
N ILE A 541 3.20 11.02 27.34
CA ILE A 541 4.59 10.83 26.91
C ILE A 541 4.67 9.95 25.67
N GLY A 542 3.72 9.01 25.49
CA GLY A 542 3.70 8.17 24.30
C GLY A 542 2.79 6.97 24.38
N VAL A 543 2.86 6.14 23.34
CA VAL A 543 2.06 4.93 23.18
C VAL A 543 2.95 3.78 22.69
N ILE A 544 2.71 2.59 23.20
CA ILE A 544 3.32 1.35 22.74
C ILE A 544 2.19 0.40 22.37
N ASP A 545 2.13 0.01 21.09
CA ASP A 545 1.20 -0.97 20.54
C ASP A 545 1.94 -2.26 20.20
N THR A 546 1.41 -3.38 20.65
CA THR A 546 1.96 -4.70 20.38
C THR A 546 0.87 -5.57 19.75
N ARG A 547 1.19 -6.27 18.67
CA ARG A 547 0.28 -7.18 17.98
C ARG A 547 0.95 -8.52 17.73
N LEU A 548 0.35 -9.58 18.24
CA LEU A 548 0.65 -10.97 17.91
C LEU A 548 -0.41 -11.50 16.96
N PHE A 549 -0.04 -12.24 15.94
CA PHE A 549 -0.99 -12.85 15.05
C PHE A 549 -0.58 -14.26 14.62
N TYR A 550 -1.58 -15.09 14.34
CA TYR A 550 -1.44 -16.39 13.70
C TYR A 550 -2.55 -16.53 12.65
N HIS A 551 -2.17 -16.82 11.41
CA HIS A 551 -3.08 -16.96 10.29
C HIS A 551 -2.95 -18.36 9.70
N GLU A 552 -4.08 -19.04 9.54
CA GLU A 552 -4.18 -20.30 8.79
C GLU A 552 -4.74 -20.01 7.42
N HIS A 553 -3.92 -20.19 6.39
CA HIS A 553 -4.26 -19.93 4.99
C HIS A 553 -4.73 -21.20 4.30
N PHE A 554 -5.79 -21.08 3.50
CA PHE A 554 -6.37 -22.14 2.71
C PHE A 554 -6.46 -21.71 1.25
N ASP A 555 -6.21 -22.65 0.33
CA ASP A 555 -6.24 -22.39 -1.12
C ASP A 555 -5.36 -21.19 -1.54
N ARG A 556 -4.19 -21.03 -0.94
CA ARG A 556 -3.30 -19.90 -1.20
C ARG A 556 -2.94 -19.83 -2.69
N ILE A 557 -2.95 -18.59 -3.23
CA ILE A 557 -2.64 -18.33 -4.63
C ILE A 557 -1.19 -17.89 -4.77
N GLU A 558 -0.40 -18.70 -5.52
CA GLU A 558 0.97 -18.41 -5.97
C GLU A 558 1.19 -19.08 -7.34
N ARG A 559 2.41 -19.15 -7.85
CA ARG A 559 2.72 -19.73 -9.15
C ARG A 559 2.46 -21.24 -9.20
N ILE A 560 1.86 -21.68 -10.30
CA ILE A 560 1.66 -23.08 -10.66
C ILE A 560 2.09 -23.33 -12.10
N ASP A 561 2.34 -24.59 -12.42
CA ASP A 561 2.60 -25.08 -13.76
C ASP A 561 1.28 -25.26 -14.52
N VAL A 562 1.16 -24.56 -15.64
CA VAL A 562 0.04 -24.70 -16.60
C VAL A 562 0.51 -25.10 -18.00
N SER A 563 1.73 -25.65 -18.09
CA SER A 563 2.37 -26.00 -19.35
C SER A 563 1.55 -27.00 -20.18
N PRO A 564 1.31 -26.73 -21.45
CA PRO A 564 0.65 -27.69 -22.32
C PRO A 564 1.54 -28.88 -22.73
N SER A 565 2.86 -28.73 -22.62
CA SER A 565 3.86 -29.77 -22.93
C SER A 565 5.19 -29.47 -22.22
N GLU A 566 6.10 -30.46 -22.20
CA GLU A 566 7.46 -30.32 -21.68
C GLU A 566 8.32 -29.32 -22.47
N ASP A 567 8.01 -29.13 -23.76
CA ASP A 567 8.74 -28.20 -24.65
C ASP A 567 8.15 -26.80 -24.65
N ASN A 568 7.02 -26.56 -23.93
CA ASN A 568 6.36 -25.27 -23.85
C ASN A 568 5.94 -25.02 -22.40
N LEU A 569 6.91 -24.57 -21.61
CA LEU A 569 6.69 -24.27 -20.19
C LEU A 569 5.90 -22.99 -20.06
N GLN A 570 4.92 -23.01 -19.18
CA GLN A 570 4.03 -21.88 -18.89
C GLN A 570 3.67 -21.89 -17.40
N SER A 571 3.72 -20.73 -16.78
CA SER A 571 3.26 -20.53 -15.41
C SER A 571 2.07 -19.56 -15.36
N ALA A 572 1.26 -19.72 -14.32
CA ALA A 572 0.15 -18.85 -14.00
C ALA A 572 -0.01 -18.77 -12.47
N ASN A 573 -0.74 -17.78 -12.00
CA ASN A 573 -1.20 -17.80 -10.62
C ASN A 573 -2.25 -18.89 -10.42
N GLY A 574 -2.14 -19.66 -9.33
CA GLY A 574 -3.02 -20.78 -9.03
C GLY A 574 -3.06 -21.13 -7.55
N ASN A 575 -4.04 -21.95 -7.17
CA ASN A 575 -4.16 -22.39 -5.79
C ASN A 575 -3.14 -23.49 -5.50
N ILE A 576 -2.17 -23.24 -4.60
CA ILE A 576 -1.08 -24.14 -4.27
C ILE A 576 -1.31 -24.95 -2.97
N GLY A 577 -2.44 -24.73 -2.28
CA GLY A 577 -2.81 -25.42 -1.06
C GLY A 577 -2.74 -24.56 0.20
N ASP A 578 -2.58 -25.24 1.34
CA ASP A 578 -2.71 -24.64 2.65
C ASP A 578 -1.35 -24.28 3.27
N GLY A 579 -1.33 -23.21 4.05
CA GLY A 579 -0.13 -22.74 4.73
C GLY A 579 -0.46 -21.97 6.00
N TRP A 580 0.56 -21.50 6.71
CA TRP A 580 0.37 -20.66 7.89
C TRP A 580 1.35 -19.50 7.89
N MET A 581 0.95 -18.44 8.61
CA MET A 581 1.79 -17.27 8.88
C MET A 581 1.61 -16.84 10.34
N THR A 582 2.69 -16.48 11.01
CA THR A 582 2.66 -15.93 12.37
C THR A 582 3.63 -14.79 12.50
N GLY A 583 3.36 -13.86 13.42
CA GLY A 583 4.27 -12.75 13.63
C GLY A 583 3.95 -11.90 14.85
N LEU A 584 4.90 -11.01 15.12
CA LEU A 584 4.85 -10.00 16.15
C LEU A 584 5.20 -8.64 15.54
N SER A 585 4.39 -7.63 15.82
CA SER A 585 4.73 -6.24 15.55
C SER A 585 4.66 -5.40 16.82
N VAL A 586 5.58 -4.45 16.94
CA VAL A 586 5.64 -3.48 18.04
C VAL A 586 5.79 -2.09 17.41
N ASN A 587 4.84 -1.22 17.71
CA ASN A 587 4.88 0.19 17.33
C ASN A 587 5.00 1.01 18.61
N ALA A 588 6.04 1.82 18.70
CA ALA A 588 6.26 2.69 19.84
C ALA A 588 6.44 4.13 19.35
N SER A 589 5.69 5.05 19.94
CA SER A 589 5.81 6.49 19.67
C SER A 589 5.96 7.20 21.00
N VAL A 590 7.13 7.79 21.28
CA VAL A 590 7.49 8.28 22.60
C VAL A 590 8.16 9.65 22.50
N ARG A 591 7.74 10.59 23.35
CA ARG A 591 8.37 11.90 23.52
C ARG A 591 9.66 11.80 24.36
N GLY A 592 10.63 12.61 24.00
CA GLY A 592 11.94 12.64 24.66
C GLY A 592 11.95 13.35 26.02
N THR A 593 10.86 13.35 26.78
CA THR A 593 10.74 14.02 28.09
C THR A 593 11.79 13.52 29.09
N TRP A 594 12.13 12.24 29.06
CA TRP A 594 13.18 11.65 29.93
C TRP A 594 14.58 12.20 29.65
N PHE A 595 14.79 12.79 28.48
CA PHE A 595 16.04 13.44 28.08
C PHE A 595 15.93 14.97 28.12
N ASN A 596 14.88 15.51 28.78
CA ASN A 596 14.56 16.94 28.81
C ASN A 596 14.32 17.55 27.41
N MET A 597 13.77 16.75 26.50
CA MET A 597 13.42 17.11 25.13
C MET A 597 11.93 16.79 24.84
N PRO A 598 10.97 17.49 25.47
CA PRO A 598 9.55 17.15 25.35
C PRO A 598 9.00 17.27 23.92
N ASN A 599 9.62 18.10 23.09
CA ASN A 599 9.24 18.31 21.69
C ASN A 599 9.94 17.36 20.70
N LEU A 600 10.75 16.43 21.20
CA LEU A 600 11.29 15.34 20.41
C LEU A 600 10.31 14.17 20.47
N LEU A 601 9.75 13.78 19.33
CA LEU A 601 8.94 12.55 19.16
C LEU A 601 9.78 11.52 18.42
N VAL A 602 9.95 10.34 19.00
CA VAL A 602 10.63 9.20 18.40
C VAL A 602 9.62 8.09 18.16
N THR A 603 9.55 7.61 16.93
CA THR A 603 8.66 6.51 16.54
C THR A 603 9.50 5.33 16.03
N SER A 604 9.22 4.15 16.55
CA SER A 604 9.87 2.89 16.16
C SER A 604 8.82 1.86 15.81
N ASN A 605 8.85 1.37 14.57
CA ASN A 605 7.99 0.28 14.09
C ASN A 605 8.87 -0.94 13.83
N TRP A 606 8.66 -1.99 14.57
CA TRP A 606 9.37 -3.24 14.44
C TRP A 606 8.40 -4.37 14.16
N SER A 607 8.71 -5.22 13.19
CA SER A 607 7.91 -6.39 12.87
C SER A 607 8.79 -7.58 12.54
N VAL A 608 8.37 -8.75 12.98
CA VAL A 608 8.96 -10.03 12.60
C VAL A 608 7.84 -11.03 12.37
N ALA A 609 7.99 -11.81 11.30
CA ALA A 609 7.02 -12.85 10.95
C ALA A 609 7.71 -14.05 10.34
N ASP A 610 7.00 -15.17 10.31
CA ASP A 610 7.40 -16.37 9.58
C ASP A 610 6.16 -17.00 8.94
N SER A 611 6.39 -17.80 7.88
CA SER A 611 5.33 -18.49 7.16
C SER A 611 5.83 -19.81 6.61
N GLU A 612 4.93 -20.73 6.31
CA GLU A 612 5.26 -22.00 5.68
C GLU A 612 4.15 -22.44 4.73
N ILE A 613 4.58 -22.92 3.56
CA ILE A 613 3.74 -23.56 2.57
C ILE A 613 4.56 -24.62 1.84
N THR A 614 3.89 -25.55 1.16
CA THR A 614 4.57 -26.52 0.29
C THR A 614 4.69 -25.95 -1.12
N ASP A 615 5.91 -25.89 -1.64
CA ASP A 615 6.18 -25.43 -3.01
C ASP A 615 5.62 -26.44 -4.02
N PRO A 616 4.84 -26.03 -5.04
CA PRO A 616 4.24 -26.94 -6.00
C PRO A 616 5.24 -27.51 -7.02
N PHE A 617 6.36 -26.82 -7.29
CA PHE A 617 7.36 -27.24 -8.27
C PHE A 617 8.39 -28.21 -7.67
N LEU A 618 8.79 -27.96 -6.42
CA LEU A 618 9.89 -28.69 -5.75
C LEU A 618 9.40 -29.63 -4.65
N GLY A 619 8.16 -29.49 -4.17
CA GLY A 619 7.62 -30.29 -3.06
C GLY A 619 8.28 -29.99 -1.70
N ILE A 620 9.05 -28.92 -1.57
CA ILE A 620 9.73 -28.54 -0.33
C ILE A 620 8.87 -27.59 0.50
N LYS A 621 9.14 -27.52 1.82
CA LYS A 621 8.59 -26.51 2.70
C LYS A 621 9.37 -25.22 2.54
N ARG A 622 8.66 -24.08 2.29
CA ARG A 622 9.25 -22.77 2.16
C ARG A 622 8.33 -21.70 2.74
N ARG A 623 8.82 -20.47 2.86
CA ARG A 623 7.98 -19.31 3.13
C ARG A 623 7.09 -18.99 1.93
N PHE A 624 6.07 -18.17 2.16
CA PHE A 624 5.27 -17.59 1.08
C PHE A 624 6.17 -16.82 0.11
N ALA A 625 5.76 -16.74 -1.14
CA ALA A 625 6.47 -15.98 -2.16
C ALA A 625 6.60 -14.49 -1.76
N ASN A 626 7.75 -13.89 -2.05
CA ASN A 626 8.07 -12.49 -1.74
C ASN A 626 7.90 -12.12 -0.24
N PHE A 627 8.18 -13.07 0.65
CA PHE A 627 7.97 -12.92 2.08
C PHE A 627 9.27 -12.59 2.82
N GLY A 628 9.42 -11.32 3.22
CA GLY A 628 10.50 -10.88 4.10
C GLY A 628 10.17 -11.14 5.57
N ARG A 629 11.14 -11.66 6.34
CA ARG A 629 10.94 -12.06 7.73
C ARG A 629 10.83 -10.90 8.69
N GLY A 630 11.49 -9.79 8.44
CA GLY A 630 11.49 -8.68 9.37
C GLY A 630 11.71 -7.30 8.76
N ARG A 631 11.16 -6.30 9.43
CA ARG A 631 11.34 -4.90 9.10
C ARG A 631 11.46 -4.08 10.37
N TRP A 632 12.35 -3.09 10.33
CA TRP A 632 12.46 -2.08 11.37
C TRP A 632 12.52 -0.71 10.74
N THR A 633 11.65 0.19 11.19
CA THR A 633 11.65 1.60 10.85
C THR A 633 11.81 2.40 12.13
N LEU A 634 12.76 3.31 12.13
CA LEU A 634 13.00 4.27 13.21
C LEU A 634 12.89 5.67 12.62
N SER A 635 12.06 6.51 13.21
CA SER A 635 11.92 7.91 12.82
C SER A 635 11.91 8.82 14.03
N PHE A 636 12.28 10.07 13.82
CA PHE A 636 12.15 11.10 14.83
C PHE A 636 11.73 12.42 14.19
N ARG A 637 11.04 13.23 14.99
CA ARG A 637 10.71 14.63 14.71
C ARG A 637 11.03 15.45 15.93
N HIS A 638 11.71 16.57 15.75
CA HIS A 638 12.03 17.52 16.80
C HIS A 638 11.53 18.91 16.43
N ASP A 639 10.54 19.37 17.17
CA ASP A 639 10.00 20.72 17.03
C ASP A 639 10.77 21.68 17.94
N ILE A 640 11.20 22.84 17.38
CA ILE A 640 11.92 23.92 18.09
C ILE A 640 11.07 25.20 17.95
N PRO A 641 10.03 25.37 18.79
CA PRO A 641 9.09 26.46 18.67
C PRO A 641 9.74 27.85 18.68
N GLN A 642 10.82 28.04 19.46
CA GLN A 642 11.52 29.32 19.55
C GLN A 642 12.15 29.79 18.23
N TRP A 643 12.34 28.89 17.29
CA TRP A 643 12.91 29.12 15.97
C TRP A 643 11.92 28.92 14.85
N ASN A 644 10.66 28.60 15.15
CA ASN A 644 9.66 28.17 14.18
C ASN A 644 10.16 27.06 13.26
N LEU A 645 11.04 26.20 13.78
CA LEU A 645 11.74 25.14 13.05
C LEU A 645 11.34 23.77 13.57
N ASN A 646 11.09 22.87 12.66
CA ASN A 646 11.09 21.44 12.97
C ASN A 646 11.99 20.67 11.98
N TRP A 647 12.56 19.57 12.45
CA TRP A 647 13.42 18.73 11.65
C TRP A 647 13.31 17.30 12.11
N GLY A 648 13.68 16.39 11.24
CA GLY A 648 13.59 14.97 11.58
C GLY A 648 14.23 14.09 10.53
N GLY A 649 14.07 12.80 10.75
CA GLY A 649 14.57 11.82 9.82
C GLY A 649 13.97 10.44 10.07
N SER A 650 14.14 9.58 9.09
CA SER A 650 13.73 8.19 9.17
C SER A 650 14.84 7.28 8.65
N TRP A 651 14.94 6.13 9.28
CA TRP A 651 15.76 5.02 8.86
C TRP A 651 14.86 3.78 8.77
N SER A 652 14.94 3.03 7.67
CA SER A 652 14.18 1.81 7.47
C SER A 652 15.07 0.72 6.91
N ASN A 653 14.99 -0.45 7.49
CA ASN A 653 15.69 -1.64 7.02
C ASN A 653 14.82 -2.88 7.07
N ARG A 654 15.07 -3.82 6.17
CA ARG A 654 14.54 -5.18 6.21
C ARG A 654 15.66 -6.10 6.70
N PHE A 655 15.36 -7.05 7.56
CA PHE A 655 16.32 -8.06 8.00
C PHE A 655 15.79 -9.46 7.69
N ASP A 656 16.69 -10.40 7.40
CA ASP A 656 16.38 -11.73 6.90
C ASP A 656 15.36 -11.67 5.74
N HIS A 657 15.66 -10.75 4.81
CA HIS A 657 14.78 -10.39 3.71
C HIS A 657 15.07 -11.15 2.41
N ASN A 658 15.58 -12.35 2.49
CA ASN A 658 15.66 -13.26 1.35
C ASN A 658 14.23 -13.58 0.91
N GLU A 659 13.65 -12.65 0.17
CA GLU A 659 12.30 -12.76 -0.38
C GLU A 659 12.39 -13.64 -1.62
N TYR A 660 12.20 -14.96 -1.45
CA TYR A 660 12.23 -15.90 -2.55
C TYR A 660 10.90 -15.86 -3.32
N PHE A 661 11.04 -15.93 -4.64
CA PHE A 661 9.95 -16.15 -5.55
C PHE A 661 10.31 -17.31 -6.48
N TYR A 662 9.51 -18.37 -6.49
CA TYR A 662 9.73 -19.58 -7.29
C TYR A 662 8.77 -19.57 -8.48
N ASP A 663 9.30 -19.91 -9.65
CA ASP A 663 8.53 -20.17 -10.85
C ASP A 663 8.91 -21.53 -11.46
N ILE A 664 8.34 -21.85 -12.62
CA ILE A 664 8.44 -23.17 -13.24
C ILE A 664 9.87 -23.57 -13.59
N ASP A 665 10.69 -22.63 -14.04
CA ASP A 665 12.05 -22.79 -14.52
C ASP A 665 13.07 -21.89 -13.85
N ASP A 666 12.64 -21.08 -12.85
CA ASP A 666 13.55 -20.23 -12.11
C ASP A 666 13.16 -20.02 -10.65
N TYR A 667 14.02 -19.37 -9.91
CA TYR A 667 13.68 -18.65 -8.69
C TYR A 667 14.51 -17.38 -8.55
N THR A 668 13.91 -16.37 -7.93
CA THR A 668 14.57 -15.11 -7.60
C THR A 668 14.60 -14.88 -6.10
N TYR A 669 15.54 -14.09 -5.63
CA TYR A 669 15.49 -13.48 -4.32
C TYR A 669 16.03 -12.06 -4.34
N SER A 670 15.45 -11.19 -3.51
CA SER A 670 15.78 -9.77 -3.47
C SER A 670 16.52 -9.41 -2.20
N LEU A 671 17.50 -8.52 -2.31
CA LEU A 671 18.27 -7.93 -1.24
C LEU A 671 18.17 -6.41 -1.35
N GLY A 672 18.25 -5.71 -0.22
CA GLY A 672 18.25 -4.24 -0.23
C GLY A 672 19.00 -3.67 0.98
N GLU A 673 19.63 -2.53 0.78
CA GLU A 673 20.29 -1.77 1.85
C GLU A 673 19.28 -0.88 2.60
N PRO A 674 19.62 -0.40 3.81
CA PRO A 674 18.77 0.52 4.54
C PRO A 674 18.51 1.83 3.79
N ASN A 675 17.29 2.34 3.92
CA ASN A 675 16.90 3.64 3.40
C ASN A 675 16.93 4.69 4.51
N VAL A 676 17.50 5.87 4.24
CA VAL A 676 17.55 7.01 5.15
C VAL A 676 16.96 8.23 4.46
N SER A 677 16.07 8.93 5.17
CA SER A 677 15.51 10.20 4.72
C SER A 677 15.59 11.23 5.85
N VAL A 678 15.75 12.51 5.51
CA VAL A 678 15.77 13.62 6.47
C VAL A 678 14.95 14.77 5.94
N PHE A 679 14.43 15.60 6.85
CA PHE A 679 13.72 16.81 6.50
C PHE A 679 14.00 17.95 7.48
N ALA A 680 13.77 19.18 7.03
CA ALA A 680 13.71 20.37 7.85
C ALA A 680 12.58 21.27 7.33
N GLN A 681 11.81 21.89 8.24
CA GLN A 681 10.71 22.79 7.92
C GLN A 681 10.81 24.05 8.79
N TYR A 682 10.70 25.19 8.15
CA TYR A 682 10.64 26.50 8.79
C TYR A 682 9.31 27.16 8.47
N ILE A 683 8.62 27.67 9.50
CA ILE A 683 7.32 28.33 9.35
C ILE A 683 7.50 29.78 9.74
N THR A 684 7.21 30.72 8.82
CA THR A 684 7.27 32.15 9.10
C THR A 684 6.17 32.59 10.05
N ASP A 685 6.34 33.75 10.69
CA ASP A 685 5.27 34.37 11.52
C ASP A 685 4.01 34.70 10.70
N GLY A 686 4.11 34.78 9.38
CA GLY A 686 2.99 34.98 8.45
C GLY A 686 2.35 33.68 7.95
N GLY A 687 2.68 32.50 8.53
CA GLY A 687 2.07 31.22 8.18
C GLY A 687 2.59 30.58 6.87
N ILE A 688 3.68 31.10 6.28
CA ILE A 688 4.31 30.46 5.11
C ILE A 688 5.30 29.40 5.61
N SER A 689 5.12 28.16 5.17
CA SER A 689 5.97 27.03 5.45
C SER A 689 6.98 26.80 4.32
N PHE A 690 8.24 26.64 4.67
CA PHE A 690 9.31 26.20 3.78
C PHE A 690 9.82 24.86 4.28
N ARG A 691 9.64 23.80 3.51
CA ARG A 691 10.09 22.47 3.86
C ARG A 691 11.11 21.94 2.85
N PHE A 692 12.21 21.43 3.36
CA PHE A 692 13.24 20.74 2.63
C PHE A 692 13.23 19.27 3.02
N ASP A 693 13.16 18.36 2.06
CA ASP A 693 13.27 16.92 2.25
C ASP A 693 14.46 16.38 1.44
N ALA A 694 15.20 15.45 2.00
CA ALA A 694 16.18 14.64 1.28
C ALA A 694 15.84 13.17 1.48
N ARG A 695 15.42 12.51 0.40
CA ARG A 695 15.00 11.10 0.39
C ARG A 695 16.12 10.23 -0.14
N ASP A 696 16.26 9.03 0.43
CA ASP A 696 17.30 8.07 0.07
C ASP A 696 18.72 8.66 0.11
N VAL A 697 19.06 9.31 1.24
CA VAL A 697 20.35 9.98 1.44
C VAL A 697 21.53 9.00 1.34
N THR A 698 21.30 7.75 1.65
CA THR A 698 22.29 6.67 1.56
C THR A 698 22.48 6.17 0.13
N ASN A 699 21.60 6.58 -0.81
CA ASN A 699 21.58 6.07 -2.18
C ASN A 699 21.58 4.52 -2.17
N ASN A 700 20.55 3.95 -1.56
CA ASN A 700 20.51 2.54 -1.20
C ASN A 700 20.59 1.63 -2.43
N LEU A 701 21.40 0.59 -2.30
CA LEU A 701 21.56 -0.43 -3.32
C LEU A 701 20.48 -1.49 -3.14
N GLN A 702 19.74 -1.79 -4.22
CA GLN A 702 18.81 -2.90 -4.30
C GLN A 702 19.40 -3.94 -5.24
N CYS A 703 19.32 -5.21 -4.88
CA CYS A 703 19.82 -6.29 -5.72
C CYS A 703 18.80 -7.43 -5.82
N ARG A 704 18.81 -8.13 -6.94
CA ARG A 704 18.07 -9.35 -7.20
C ARG A 704 19.03 -10.37 -7.77
N GLU A 705 19.10 -11.58 -7.20
CA GLU A 705 19.72 -12.73 -7.83
C GLU A 705 18.61 -13.62 -8.41
N ARG A 706 18.78 -14.04 -9.65
CA ARG A 706 17.89 -14.98 -10.33
C ARG A 706 18.70 -16.22 -10.76
N ARG A 707 18.12 -17.39 -10.57
CA ARG A 707 18.70 -18.65 -11.07
C ARG A 707 17.71 -19.29 -12.00
N ARG A 708 18.12 -19.46 -13.24
CA ARG A 708 17.37 -20.14 -14.29
C ARG A 708 17.84 -21.59 -14.43
N PHE A 709 16.92 -22.43 -14.84
CA PHE A 709 17.17 -23.86 -15.02
C PHE A 709 16.75 -24.30 -16.43
N VAL A 710 17.50 -25.22 -17.01
CA VAL A 710 17.12 -25.84 -18.29
C VAL A 710 15.88 -26.70 -18.06
N GLY A 711 14.76 -26.25 -18.60
CA GLY A 711 13.47 -26.88 -18.36
C GLY A 711 12.95 -26.63 -16.95
N ARG A 712 12.18 -27.55 -16.38
CA ARG A 712 11.58 -27.37 -15.06
C ARG A 712 12.63 -27.26 -13.96
N ILE A 713 12.41 -26.35 -13.01
CA ILE A 713 13.28 -26.15 -11.82
C ILE A 713 13.53 -27.47 -11.07
N SER A 714 12.58 -28.41 -11.09
CA SER A 714 12.74 -29.72 -10.47
C SER A 714 13.83 -30.60 -11.08
N ALA A 715 14.22 -30.35 -12.34
CA ALA A 715 15.33 -31.03 -12.98
C ALA A 715 16.68 -30.62 -12.41
N ASN A 716 16.76 -29.47 -11.77
CA ASN A 716 17.94 -28.89 -11.12
C ASN A 716 19.18 -28.82 -12.03
N ILE A 717 18.97 -28.57 -13.32
CA ILE A 717 20.04 -28.33 -14.29
C ILE A 717 20.17 -26.82 -14.45
N LEU A 718 21.16 -26.24 -13.78
CA LEU A 718 21.39 -24.80 -13.81
C LEU A 718 21.74 -24.34 -15.23
N GLU A 719 21.04 -23.35 -15.72
CA GLU A 719 21.27 -22.68 -16.99
C GLU A 719 22.09 -21.41 -16.81
N GLU A 720 21.66 -20.54 -15.89
CA GLU A 720 22.23 -19.23 -15.66
C GLU A 720 22.01 -18.73 -14.24
N ILE A 721 22.92 -17.89 -13.77
CA ILE A 721 22.75 -17.05 -12.56
C ILE A 721 22.92 -15.59 -12.97
N GLU A 722 21.89 -14.77 -12.73
CA GLU A 722 21.87 -13.33 -12.96
C GLU A 722 21.97 -12.61 -11.61
N ASP A 723 22.91 -11.66 -11.48
CA ASP A 723 23.07 -10.79 -10.32
C ASP A 723 22.83 -9.33 -10.77
N ARG A 724 21.63 -8.82 -10.53
CA ARG A 724 21.15 -7.51 -10.97
C ARG A 724 21.03 -6.56 -9.78
N CYS A 725 21.76 -5.47 -9.81
CA CYS A 725 21.72 -4.45 -8.78
C CYS A 725 21.42 -3.08 -9.35
N TRP A 726 20.61 -2.28 -8.63
CA TRP A 726 20.23 -0.93 -9.08
C TRP A 726 20.21 0.07 -7.95
N ILE A 727 20.35 1.34 -8.33
CA ILE A 727 20.19 2.52 -7.49
C ILE A 727 19.24 3.51 -8.16
N ARG A 728 18.54 4.32 -7.35
CA ARG A 728 17.65 5.38 -7.84
C ARG A 728 18.16 6.79 -7.56
N GLY A 729 19.14 6.92 -6.69
CA GLY A 729 19.73 8.19 -6.31
C GLY A 729 18.96 8.94 -5.22
N THR A 730 19.65 9.90 -4.61
CA THR A 730 19.07 10.82 -3.64
C THR A 730 18.17 11.83 -4.34
N VAL A 731 16.97 12.07 -3.79
CA VAL A 731 16.04 13.10 -4.25
C VAL A 731 15.96 14.20 -3.20
N MET A 732 16.16 15.44 -3.62
CA MET A 732 16.01 16.63 -2.78
C MET A 732 14.75 17.38 -3.18
N SER A 733 13.86 17.66 -2.24
CA SER A 733 12.61 18.36 -2.46
C SER A 733 12.60 19.69 -1.72
N LEU A 734 12.11 20.73 -2.36
CA LEU A 734 11.73 21.99 -1.71
C LEU A 734 10.23 22.16 -1.87
N LYS A 735 9.54 22.39 -0.75
CA LYS A 735 8.10 22.66 -0.71
C LYS A 735 7.85 24.01 -0.05
N VAL A 736 6.95 24.78 -0.61
CA VAL A 736 6.47 26.03 -0.04
C VAL A 736 4.96 25.96 0.03
N SER A 737 4.39 26.13 1.21
CA SER A 737 2.95 26.08 1.42
C SER A 737 2.47 27.16 2.35
N SER A 738 1.21 27.53 2.21
CA SER A 738 0.53 28.45 3.11
C SER A 738 -0.99 28.25 3.04
N SER A 739 -1.68 28.79 4.03
CA SER A 739 -3.13 28.83 4.10
C SER A 739 -3.59 30.24 4.42
N PHE A 740 -4.71 30.71 3.85
CA PHE A 740 -5.27 32.03 4.10
C PHE A 740 -6.79 32.05 3.88
#